data_3c69b9f9dcbc0362b055c17dc41bac99
#
_entry.id   3c69b9f9dcbc0362b055c17dc41bac99
#
_cell.length_a   1.000
_cell.length_b   1.000
_cell.length_c   1.000
_cell.angle_alpha   90.00
_cell.angle_beta   90.00
_cell.angle_gamma   90.00
#
_symmetry.space_group_name_H-M   'P 1'
#
loop_
_entity.id
_entity.type
_entity.pdbx_description
1 polymer ?
#
loop_
_entity_poly.entity_id
_entity_poly.type
_entity_poly.pdbx_seq_one_letter_code
_entity_poly.pdbx_strand_id
1 'polypeptide(L)'
;MIATLMSLTNKQTASHCCFCSMQCGLTLQPSGESPGLTVKPSPDFPVATGLLCQKGLNALDHVLHPERITAPLFRTDWLKLPFRPAEEGLRETAAGKEAPAAAFPSARSAGAAWSSAPWDIALKDIASRIQALQAQYGNDAVAVYGGGSLTNEVCYLLGKFTRVALRSRYVDYNGRYCMSSAAAASNQAFGLDRGMTMPLSEIPNAKYIILAGTNIAECQPTMMPYLLEAKKNGAKIVTIDPRNTMTSKMADIHVRLQPGFDSVFMNGLLHVIITEQLVAKSFVDERTTGFDQLVEAVMPFTPARVEELTGVLEGVVRTIARGFAKAETGMVLTARGLEQQVNGVENTLNYINLALLTGKIGRRGCGYGAVTGQANGQGGREHGLKADQLPGYRLIEDPAAREHVAKVWGIDPGELPGKGVSAYELLKKVDEGEIKALLVLGSNPVVSSPNSRMVERALQKLELLVVVDMFETETAKYAHWLLPGSSFLEGEGTLTNLEGRVFHRGQALEPPGQAKLDYRFICELAEELGRGQYFQYETIEDVFNELALASAGGKADYSGISYDRLKREKGLFWPCPSPEHAGTPLLFEERFHHPNGKARLFGITPKMPAEPIDTDYPYVLTTGRIPNHYLSGAQTRRTEGLNRKSPEPVAEIHPWLAGKIGLGVGDKIRLTSRRDSLVFQVKVTEGIQPRTVFVPFHWGGEMSVNRLTVDALDPTSRMPEFKICAVQVERVHG
;
A
#
# COMPACT_ATOMS: atom_id res chain seq x y z
N MET A 1 -11.72 27.99 13.20
CA MET A 1 -11.65 26.54 13.54
C MET A 1 -12.60 26.15 14.67
N ILE A 2 -12.58 26.79 15.86
CA ILE A 2 -13.51 26.46 16.95
C ILE A 2 -14.97 26.76 16.58
N ALA A 3 -15.29 27.87 15.89
CA ALA A 3 -16.63 28.22 15.47
C ALA A 3 -17.20 27.26 14.40
N THR A 4 -16.38 26.75 13.49
CA THR A 4 -16.80 25.76 12.46
C THR A 4 -17.02 24.39 13.07
N LEU A 5 -16.24 24.01 14.08
CA LEU A 5 -16.48 22.79 14.88
C LEU A 5 -17.80 22.86 15.66
N MET A 6 -18.23 24.05 16.11
CA MET A 6 -19.48 24.22 16.86
C MET A 6 -20.76 23.97 16.03
N SER A 7 -20.72 24.14 14.70
CA SER A 7 -21.91 23.86 13.85
C SER A 7 -22.16 22.35 13.64
N LEU A 8 -21.14 21.51 13.83
CA LEU A 8 -21.20 20.05 13.68
C LEU A 8 -21.41 19.31 15.02
N THR A 9 -21.32 20.01 16.15
CA THR A 9 -21.23 19.42 17.50
C THR A 9 -22.54 18.79 18.03
N ASN A 10 -23.66 18.89 17.32
CA ASN A 10 -24.93 18.34 17.77
C ASN A 10 -25.32 17.02 17.10
N LYS A 11 -24.52 16.48 16.18
CA LYS A 11 -24.85 15.27 15.44
C LYS A 11 -23.72 14.23 15.48
N GLN A 12 -24.07 13.02 15.83
CA GLN A 12 -23.21 11.84 15.68
C GLN A 12 -23.01 11.54 14.19
N THR A 13 -21.75 11.42 13.73
CA THR A 13 -21.43 11.17 12.31
C THR A 13 -20.68 9.86 12.17
N ALA A 14 -21.21 8.95 11.36
CA ALA A 14 -20.56 7.68 11.04
C ALA A 14 -19.49 7.86 9.96
N SER A 15 -18.38 7.15 10.10
CA SER A 15 -17.29 7.11 9.14
C SER A 15 -16.51 5.77 9.27
N HIS A 16 -15.38 5.63 8.60
CA HIS A 16 -14.45 4.53 8.81
C HIS A 16 -12.99 4.97 8.79
N CYS A 17 -12.15 4.20 9.47
CA CYS A 17 -10.75 4.51 9.73
C CYS A 17 -9.93 4.62 8.43
N CYS A 18 -9.00 5.58 8.38
CA CYS A 18 -8.16 5.89 7.22
C CYS A 18 -6.85 5.09 7.15
N PHE A 19 -6.46 4.38 8.20
CA PHE A 19 -5.10 3.86 8.27
C PHE A 19 -4.89 2.58 7.45
N CYS A 20 -5.47 1.48 7.83
CA CYS A 20 -5.19 0.22 7.16
C CYS A 20 -6.41 -0.31 6.38
N SER A 21 -6.16 -1.34 5.58
CA SER A 21 -7.15 -1.98 4.72
C SER A 21 -8.31 -2.67 5.42
N MET A 22 -8.31 -2.73 6.75
CA MET A 22 -9.49 -3.15 7.53
C MET A 22 -10.62 -2.14 7.44
N GLN A 23 -10.31 -0.84 7.33
CA GLN A 23 -11.30 0.24 7.26
C GLN A 23 -12.37 0.14 8.37
N CYS A 24 -11.94 -0.07 9.61
CA CYS A 24 -12.84 -0.27 10.75
C CYS A 24 -13.81 0.90 10.91
N GLY A 25 -15.08 0.59 11.17
CA GLY A 25 -16.12 1.60 11.39
C GLY A 25 -15.85 2.45 12.62
N LEU A 26 -16.01 3.76 12.48
CA LEU A 26 -15.92 4.72 13.57
C LEU A 26 -17.08 5.71 13.55
N THR A 27 -17.33 6.31 14.70
CA THR A 27 -18.32 7.36 14.87
C THR A 27 -17.67 8.55 15.57
N LEU A 28 -17.85 9.74 15.00
CA LEU A 28 -17.52 10.98 15.66
C LEU A 28 -18.65 11.39 16.58
N GLN A 29 -18.34 11.74 17.81
CA GLN A 29 -19.32 12.19 18.81
C GLN A 29 -18.86 13.52 19.42
N PRO A 30 -19.79 14.44 19.75
CA PRO A 30 -19.50 15.61 20.55
C PRO A 30 -18.88 15.22 21.90
N SER A 31 -17.90 15.99 22.34
CA SER A 31 -17.21 15.83 23.63
C SER A 31 -17.17 17.15 24.35
N GLY A 32 -17.34 17.14 25.68
CA GLY A 32 -17.14 18.32 26.53
C GLY A 32 -15.67 18.68 26.72
N GLU A 33 -14.74 17.84 26.27
CA GLU A 33 -13.29 18.03 26.36
C GLU A 33 -12.73 18.57 25.05
N SER A 34 -11.61 19.30 25.12
CA SER A 34 -10.89 19.73 23.91
C SER A 34 -10.38 18.48 23.14
N PRO A 35 -10.57 18.39 21.81
CA PRO A 35 -10.99 19.43 20.86
C PRO A 35 -12.50 19.51 20.58
N GLY A 36 -13.37 19.02 21.44
CA GLY A 36 -14.83 19.06 21.25
C GLY A 36 -15.44 17.88 20.51
N LEU A 37 -14.59 16.96 20.02
CA LEU A 37 -14.99 15.73 19.33
C LEU A 37 -14.19 14.53 19.85
N THR A 38 -14.80 13.35 19.84
CA THR A 38 -14.13 12.09 20.17
C THR A 38 -14.51 11.02 19.16
N VAL A 39 -13.59 10.07 18.96
CA VAL A 39 -13.78 8.89 18.12
C VAL A 39 -14.25 7.72 18.95
N LYS A 40 -15.33 7.07 18.52
CA LYS A 40 -15.83 5.81 19.09
C LYS A 40 -15.87 4.71 18.01
N PRO A 41 -15.68 3.43 18.35
CA PRO A 41 -15.91 2.36 17.40
C PRO A 41 -17.40 2.27 17.03
N SER A 42 -17.68 1.90 15.77
CA SER A 42 -19.06 1.69 15.27
C SER A 42 -19.41 0.20 15.39
N PRO A 43 -20.33 -0.20 16.28
CA PRO A 43 -20.67 -1.62 16.49
C PRO A 43 -21.36 -2.26 15.29
N ASP A 44 -22.10 -1.49 14.52
CA ASP A 44 -22.90 -1.96 13.39
C ASP A 44 -22.15 -1.98 12.05
N PHE A 45 -20.86 -1.64 12.06
CA PHE A 45 -20.05 -1.67 10.84
C PHE A 45 -19.62 -3.11 10.52
N PRO A 46 -19.67 -3.56 9.23
CA PRO A 46 -19.57 -4.98 8.89
C PRO A 46 -18.17 -5.59 9.11
N VAL A 47 -17.15 -4.79 9.28
CA VAL A 47 -15.80 -5.25 9.64
C VAL A 47 -15.38 -4.75 11.00
N ALA A 48 -14.51 -5.51 11.67
CA ALA A 48 -13.99 -5.21 13.02
C ALA A 48 -15.05 -5.17 14.14
N THR A 49 -16.32 -5.36 13.86
CA THR A 49 -17.45 -5.57 14.80
C THR A 49 -17.34 -4.74 16.10
N GLY A 50 -17.30 -3.42 15.97
CA GLY A 50 -17.22 -2.51 17.11
C GLY A 50 -15.82 -2.38 17.74
N LEU A 51 -14.75 -2.68 17.01
CA LEU A 51 -13.38 -2.53 17.49
C LEU A 51 -12.61 -1.49 16.70
N LEU A 52 -11.78 -0.73 17.40
CA LEU A 52 -10.74 0.13 16.84
C LEU A 52 -9.40 -0.16 17.52
N CYS A 53 -8.33 -0.17 16.73
CA CYS A 53 -6.98 -0.22 17.30
C CYS A 53 -6.55 1.16 17.80
N GLN A 54 -5.42 1.21 18.52
CA GLN A 54 -4.91 2.50 19.06
C GLN A 54 -4.70 3.57 17.98
N LYS A 55 -4.34 3.22 16.73
CA LYS A 55 -4.26 4.20 15.63
C LYS A 55 -5.64 4.76 15.27
N GLY A 56 -6.64 3.89 15.14
CA GLY A 56 -8.01 4.31 14.82
C GLY A 56 -8.66 5.16 15.91
N LEU A 57 -8.40 4.85 17.19
CA LEU A 57 -8.89 5.65 18.31
C LEU A 57 -8.28 7.08 18.34
N ASN A 58 -7.07 7.23 17.86
CA ASN A 58 -6.36 8.52 17.77
C ASN A 58 -6.38 9.12 16.35
N ALA A 59 -7.29 8.69 15.48
CA ALA A 59 -7.34 9.15 14.09
C ALA A 59 -7.74 10.63 13.96
N LEU A 60 -8.29 11.24 14.97
CA LEU A 60 -8.64 12.65 14.99
C LEU A 60 -7.42 13.57 15.20
N ASP A 61 -6.39 13.11 15.92
CA ASP A 61 -5.24 13.94 16.31
C ASP A 61 -4.52 14.55 15.11
N HIS A 62 -4.29 13.77 14.04
CA HIS A 62 -3.64 14.30 12.84
C HIS A 62 -4.57 15.18 11.99
N VAL A 63 -5.87 14.96 12.05
CA VAL A 63 -6.86 15.80 11.32
C VAL A 63 -6.88 17.20 11.89
N LEU A 64 -6.85 17.32 13.21
CA LEU A 64 -6.91 18.61 13.94
C LEU A 64 -5.53 19.17 14.31
N HIS A 65 -4.45 18.57 13.82
CA HIS A 65 -3.08 18.95 14.19
C HIS A 65 -2.73 20.37 13.73
N PRO A 66 -2.05 21.18 14.56
CA PRO A 66 -1.73 22.58 14.23
C PRO A 66 -0.75 22.75 13.05
N GLU A 67 0.03 21.71 12.71
CA GLU A 67 0.92 21.73 11.55
C GLU A 67 0.20 21.45 10.21
N ARG A 68 -1.14 21.33 10.19
CA ARG A 68 -1.90 21.19 8.95
C ARG A 68 -1.61 22.35 7.99
N ILE A 69 -1.32 22.03 6.75
CA ILE A 69 -1.22 23.01 5.67
C ILE A 69 -2.64 23.44 5.32
N THR A 70 -2.88 24.76 5.32
CA THR A 70 -4.23 25.34 5.16
C THR A 70 -4.33 26.33 4.01
N ALA A 71 -3.24 26.59 3.28
CA ALA A 71 -3.20 27.42 2.08
C ALA A 71 -2.16 26.89 1.10
N PRO A 72 -2.28 27.12 -0.22
CA PRO A 72 -1.22 26.82 -1.16
C PRO A 72 0.06 27.56 -0.80
N LEU A 73 1.18 26.86 -0.80
CA LEU A 73 2.51 27.36 -0.44
C LEU A 73 3.47 27.17 -1.62
N PHE A 74 4.28 28.18 -1.92
CA PHE A 74 5.36 28.11 -2.89
C PHE A 74 6.71 28.44 -2.25
N ARG A 75 7.79 27.90 -2.79
CA ARG A 75 9.16 28.16 -2.33
C ARG A 75 9.68 29.47 -2.89
N THR A 76 10.03 30.41 -2.03
CA THR A 76 10.51 31.75 -2.44
C THR A 76 11.93 31.77 -3.01
N ASP A 77 12.78 30.82 -2.61
CA ASP A 77 14.14 30.66 -3.16
C ASP A 77 14.12 30.19 -4.62
N TRP A 78 13.07 29.49 -5.04
CA TRP A 78 12.87 29.02 -6.39
C TRP A 78 12.61 30.15 -7.42
N LEU A 79 12.02 31.28 -6.99
CA LEU A 79 11.83 32.46 -7.84
C LEU A 79 13.13 33.07 -8.38
N LYS A 80 14.27 32.63 -7.83
CA LYS A 80 15.61 33.09 -8.27
C LYS A 80 16.20 32.25 -9.42
N LEU A 81 15.50 31.16 -9.83
CA LEU A 81 15.94 30.31 -10.92
C LEU A 81 15.55 30.88 -12.31
N PRO A 82 16.29 30.55 -13.39
CA PRO A 82 16.19 31.26 -14.68
C PRO A 82 14.94 30.97 -15.51
N PHE A 83 14.04 30.08 -15.10
CA PHE A 83 12.81 29.76 -15.85
C PHE A 83 11.64 30.62 -15.40
N ARG A 84 11.09 31.50 -16.28
CA ARG A 84 10.16 32.58 -15.92
C ARG A 84 8.97 32.75 -16.88
N PRO A 85 7.86 31.98 -16.77
CA PRO A 85 6.64 32.35 -17.48
C PRO A 85 5.56 33.09 -16.66
N ALA A 86 5.51 33.04 -15.34
CA ALA A 86 4.37 33.55 -14.56
C ALA A 86 4.77 34.43 -13.34
N GLU A 87 5.91 35.13 -13.42
CA GLU A 87 6.47 35.83 -12.23
C GLU A 87 5.71 37.04 -11.74
N GLU A 88 4.95 37.76 -12.56
CA GLU A 88 4.31 39.02 -12.15
C GLU A 88 3.33 38.84 -10.98
N GLY A 89 2.44 37.84 -11.07
CA GLY A 89 1.48 37.55 -10.01
C GLY A 89 2.09 37.02 -8.71
N LEU A 90 3.20 36.26 -8.79
CA LEU A 90 3.89 35.73 -7.61
C LEU A 90 4.76 36.76 -6.90
N ARG A 91 5.33 37.71 -7.65
CA ARG A 91 6.11 38.85 -7.07
C ARG A 91 5.24 39.80 -6.32
N GLU A 92 4.04 40.09 -6.79
CA GLU A 92 3.08 40.98 -6.10
C GLU A 92 2.64 40.36 -4.77
N THR A 93 2.44 39.03 -4.69
CA THR A 93 2.10 38.31 -3.45
C THR A 93 3.29 38.23 -2.48
N ALA A 94 4.52 38.13 -2.97
CA ALA A 94 5.73 38.09 -2.14
C ALA A 94 6.15 39.48 -1.62
N ALA A 95 5.79 40.54 -2.33
CA ALA A 95 6.17 41.94 -2.00
C ALA A 95 5.10 42.73 -1.19
N GLY A 96 3.87 42.22 -1.16
CA GLY A 96 2.77 42.98 -0.59
C GLY A 96 1.81 42.17 0.27
N LYS A 97 1.99 42.28 1.56
CA LYS A 97 1.19 41.83 2.71
C LYS A 97 1.70 40.56 3.36
N GLU A 98 2.33 40.74 4.48
CA GLU A 98 2.33 39.73 5.54
C GLU A 98 0.88 39.28 5.75
N ALA A 99 0.62 37.98 5.43
CA ALA A 99 -0.61 37.34 5.87
C ALA A 99 -0.70 37.55 7.39
N PRO A 100 -1.87 37.83 7.96
CA PRO A 100 -2.00 38.13 9.38
C PRO A 100 -1.33 37.02 10.19
N ALA A 101 -0.36 37.39 11.00
CA ALA A 101 0.54 36.53 11.79
C ALA A 101 -0.15 35.61 12.82
N ALA A 102 -1.47 35.48 12.76
CA ALA A 102 -2.30 34.83 13.78
C ALA A 102 -2.62 33.37 13.55
N ALA A 103 -2.07 32.71 12.52
CA ALA A 103 -2.49 31.32 12.17
C ALA A 103 -1.41 30.26 12.22
N PHE A 104 -0.14 30.55 12.44
CA PHE A 104 0.92 29.54 12.44
C PHE A 104 1.86 29.68 13.64
N PRO A 105 1.75 28.77 14.65
CA PRO A 105 2.85 28.57 15.57
C PRO A 105 4.01 27.93 14.81
N SER A 106 5.16 28.52 14.91
CA SER A 106 6.42 28.24 14.28
C SER A 106 6.96 26.84 14.62
N ALA A 107 6.80 25.90 13.71
CA ALA A 107 7.75 24.81 13.53
C ALA A 107 8.17 24.80 12.06
N ARG A 108 8.80 25.86 11.61
CA ARG A 108 9.44 25.93 10.28
C ARG A 108 10.66 25.03 10.33
N SER A 109 10.71 24.02 9.43
CA SER A 109 11.97 23.33 9.17
C SER A 109 13.02 24.36 8.77
N ALA A 110 14.15 24.35 9.44
CA ALA A 110 15.25 25.27 9.16
C ALA A 110 15.71 25.06 7.71
N GLY A 111 15.33 25.93 6.77
CA GLY A 111 15.87 25.89 5.42
C GLY A 111 15.00 26.35 4.26
N ALA A 112 13.70 26.10 4.22
CA ALA A 112 12.85 26.51 3.10
C ALA A 112 11.97 27.71 3.50
N ALA A 113 12.08 28.83 2.77
CA ALA A 113 11.16 29.95 2.93
C ALA A 113 9.91 29.68 2.09
N TRP A 114 8.78 29.39 2.75
CA TRP A 114 7.48 29.26 2.11
C TRP A 114 6.72 30.58 2.15
N SER A 115 6.04 30.91 1.04
CA SER A 115 5.03 31.96 0.98
C SER A 115 3.70 31.41 0.52
N SER A 116 2.59 31.95 1.02
CA SER A 116 1.27 31.55 0.57
C SER A 116 0.87 32.29 -0.70
N ALA A 117 0.05 31.64 -1.53
CA ALA A 117 -0.58 32.22 -2.70
C ALA A 117 -2.06 31.79 -2.78
N PRO A 118 -2.93 32.58 -3.45
CA PRO A 118 -4.27 32.15 -3.80
C PRO A 118 -4.25 30.95 -4.74
N TRP A 119 -5.32 30.15 -4.72
CA TRP A 119 -5.43 28.95 -5.57
C TRP A 119 -5.36 29.25 -7.06
N ASP A 120 -5.98 30.32 -7.54
CA ASP A 120 -5.96 30.69 -8.95
C ASP A 120 -4.54 31.00 -9.46
N ILE A 121 -3.71 31.65 -8.64
CA ILE A 121 -2.30 31.89 -8.94
C ILE A 121 -1.52 30.56 -8.95
N ALA A 122 -1.75 29.70 -7.96
CA ALA A 122 -1.07 28.41 -7.88
C ALA A 122 -1.40 27.51 -9.09
N LEU A 123 -2.67 27.40 -9.44
CA LEU A 123 -3.13 26.56 -10.58
C LEU A 123 -2.60 27.06 -11.92
N LYS A 124 -2.66 28.38 -12.16
CA LYS A 124 -2.14 29.00 -13.39
C LYS A 124 -0.63 28.85 -13.54
N ASP A 125 0.14 29.04 -12.45
CA ASP A 125 1.60 28.84 -12.49
C ASP A 125 1.94 27.37 -12.75
N ILE A 126 1.30 26.44 -12.05
CA ILE A 126 1.50 25.00 -12.24
C ILE A 126 1.16 24.59 -13.68
N ALA A 127 -0.01 24.99 -14.19
CA ALA A 127 -0.46 24.65 -15.54
C ALA A 127 0.48 25.22 -16.60
N SER A 128 0.87 26.50 -16.51
CA SER A 128 1.77 27.13 -17.48
C SER A 128 3.14 26.47 -17.52
N ARG A 129 3.69 26.04 -16.38
CA ARG A 129 4.95 25.30 -16.31
C ARG A 129 4.83 23.90 -16.89
N ILE A 130 3.74 23.19 -16.59
CA ILE A 130 3.46 21.89 -17.21
C ILE A 130 3.43 22.02 -18.72
N GLN A 131 2.68 23.00 -19.26
CA GLN A 131 2.56 23.23 -20.70
C GLN A 131 3.90 23.59 -21.34
N ALA A 132 4.72 24.42 -20.69
CA ALA A 132 6.05 24.78 -21.18
C ALA A 132 6.98 23.54 -21.21
N LEU A 133 6.99 22.72 -20.15
CA LEU A 133 7.79 21.50 -20.12
C LEU A 133 7.34 20.48 -21.16
N GLN A 134 6.02 20.35 -21.36
CA GLN A 134 5.49 19.48 -22.41
C GLN A 134 5.82 19.98 -23.82
N ALA A 135 5.78 21.29 -24.05
CA ALA A 135 6.18 21.87 -25.32
C ALA A 135 7.67 21.65 -25.64
N GLN A 136 8.52 21.67 -24.62
CA GLN A 136 9.95 21.51 -24.77
C GLN A 136 10.40 20.04 -24.84
N TYR A 137 9.83 19.16 -24.02
CA TYR A 137 10.31 17.80 -23.81
C TYR A 137 9.29 16.70 -24.18
N GLY A 138 8.09 17.08 -24.61
CA GLY A 138 6.99 16.15 -24.88
C GLY A 138 6.14 15.83 -23.65
N ASN A 139 4.99 15.20 -23.88
CA ASN A 139 3.99 14.94 -22.84
C ASN A 139 4.53 14.06 -21.69
N ASP A 140 5.39 13.12 -22.00
CA ASP A 140 5.98 12.19 -21.03
C ASP A 140 7.02 12.84 -20.10
N ALA A 141 7.34 14.13 -20.27
CA ALA A 141 8.15 14.89 -19.33
C ALA A 141 7.43 15.15 -18.00
N VAL A 142 6.13 14.90 -17.91
CA VAL A 142 5.30 15.10 -16.72
C VAL A 142 4.76 13.77 -16.22
N ALA A 143 4.89 13.51 -14.91
CA ALA A 143 4.41 12.29 -14.27
C ALA A 143 3.53 12.56 -13.05
N VAL A 144 2.72 11.57 -12.68
CA VAL A 144 1.86 11.59 -11.48
C VAL A 144 2.19 10.40 -10.58
N TYR A 145 2.35 10.67 -9.27
CA TYR A 145 2.60 9.68 -8.23
C TYR A 145 1.52 9.74 -7.16
N GLY A 146 0.65 8.73 -7.09
CA GLY A 146 -0.48 8.70 -6.19
C GLY A 146 -0.22 8.02 -4.85
N GLY A 147 -1.13 8.25 -3.90
CA GLY A 147 -1.18 7.60 -2.59
C GLY A 147 -2.18 6.44 -2.54
N GLY A 148 -1.87 5.39 -1.77
CA GLY A 148 -2.74 4.21 -1.60
C GLY A 148 -3.82 4.39 -0.51
N SER A 149 -4.11 5.61 -0.09
CA SER A 149 -5.19 5.95 0.85
C SER A 149 -6.20 6.94 0.24
N LEU A 150 -6.00 7.33 -1.03
CA LEU A 150 -6.95 8.12 -1.80
C LEU A 150 -8.25 7.33 -2.02
N THR A 151 -9.38 8.02 -2.19
CA THR A 151 -10.65 7.36 -2.52
C THR A 151 -10.61 6.73 -3.93
N ASN A 152 -11.54 5.85 -4.23
CA ASN A 152 -11.65 5.23 -5.56
C ASN A 152 -11.82 6.28 -6.65
N GLU A 153 -12.62 7.30 -6.37
CA GLU A 153 -12.89 8.42 -7.27
C GLU A 153 -11.63 9.23 -7.55
N VAL A 154 -10.83 9.54 -6.54
CA VAL A 154 -9.57 10.28 -6.71
C VAL A 154 -8.53 9.41 -7.43
N CYS A 155 -8.46 8.10 -7.14
CA CYS A 155 -7.63 7.17 -7.89
C CYS A 155 -8.00 7.13 -9.38
N TYR A 156 -9.30 7.06 -9.66
CA TYR A 156 -9.85 7.10 -11.03
C TYR A 156 -9.50 8.40 -11.73
N LEU A 157 -9.77 9.55 -11.08
CA LEU A 157 -9.50 10.86 -11.66
C LEU A 157 -8.02 11.09 -11.93
N LEU A 158 -7.11 10.67 -11.05
CA LEU A 158 -5.67 10.79 -11.29
C LEU A 158 -5.24 9.97 -12.51
N GLY A 159 -5.79 8.77 -12.67
CA GLY A 159 -5.56 7.94 -13.84
C GLY A 159 -6.06 8.59 -15.14
N LYS A 160 -7.27 9.15 -15.12
CA LYS A 160 -7.87 9.92 -16.22
C LYS A 160 -7.09 11.21 -16.49
N PHE A 161 -6.80 12.00 -15.45
CA PHE A 161 -6.07 13.27 -15.55
C PHE A 161 -4.72 13.08 -16.24
N THR A 162 -3.96 12.08 -15.81
CA THR A 162 -2.64 11.84 -16.40
C THR A 162 -2.75 11.49 -17.89
N ARG A 163 -3.74 10.67 -18.26
CA ARG A 163 -3.88 10.18 -19.64
C ARG A 163 -4.61 11.14 -20.56
N VAL A 164 -5.58 11.91 -20.04
CA VAL A 164 -6.43 12.82 -20.84
C VAL A 164 -5.95 14.26 -20.77
N ALA A 165 -5.68 14.80 -19.58
CA ALA A 165 -5.26 16.19 -19.40
C ALA A 165 -3.76 16.36 -19.70
N LEU A 166 -2.91 15.55 -19.08
CA LEU A 166 -1.46 15.59 -19.30
C LEU A 166 -1.04 14.83 -20.57
N ARG A 167 -1.83 13.91 -21.07
CA ARG A 167 -1.52 13.03 -22.21
C ARG A 167 -0.20 12.26 -22.02
N SER A 168 0.15 11.99 -20.75
CA SER A 168 1.34 11.27 -20.35
C SER A 168 1.02 9.82 -19.98
N ARG A 169 1.97 8.91 -20.26
CA ARG A 169 1.89 7.50 -19.82
C ARG A 169 2.33 7.32 -18.38
N TYR A 170 2.99 8.29 -17.76
CA TYR A 170 3.68 8.13 -16.49
C TYR A 170 2.77 8.42 -15.29
N VAL A 171 2.03 7.39 -14.89
CA VAL A 171 1.25 7.36 -13.66
C VAL A 171 1.44 6.04 -12.95
N ASP A 172 1.74 6.08 -11.65
CA ASP A 172 1.68 4.93 -10.74
C ASP A 172 1.53 5.43 -9.31
N TYR A 173 1.49 4.54 -8.33
CA TYR A 173 1.25 4.91 -6.94
C TYR A 173 2.01 4.01 -5.97
N ASN A 174 2.11 4.43 -4.71
CA ASN A 174 2.83 3.70 -3.67
C ASN A 174 2.21 2.32 -3.32
N GLY A 175 1.00 2.02 -3.80
CA GLY A 175 0.43 0.67 -3.75
C GLY A 175 1.27 -0.37 -4.47
N ARG A 176 2.13 0.05 -5.42
CA ARG A 176 3.14 -0.80 -6.05
C ARG A 176 4.04 -1.48 -5.02
N TYR A 177 4.39 -0.80 -3.94
CA TYR A 177 5.22 -1.33 -2.85
C TYR A 177 4.43 -2.16 -1.83
N CYS A 178 3.12 -2.24 -1.97
CA CYS A 178 2.26 -2.89 -0.99
C CYS A 178 1.98 -4.36 -1.33
N MET A 179 1.36 -4.66 -2.46
CA MET A 179 0.93 -6.03 -2.78
C MET A 179 0.98 -6.37 -4.28
N SER A 180 1.84 -5.70 -5.03
CA SER A 180 1.93 -5.95 -6.47
C SER A 180 2.35 -7.38 -6.79
N SER A 181 3.18 -8.02 -5.95
CA SER A 181 3.58 -9.43 -6.12
C SER A 181 2.39 -10.36 -5.94
N ALA A 182 1.61 -10.19 -4.86
CA ALA A 182 0.41 -10.99 -4.64
C ALA A 182 -0.65 -10.76 -5.73
N ALA A 183 -0.82 -9.51 -6.17
CA ALA A 183 -1.74 -9.17 -7.24
C ALA A 183 -1.34 -9.82 -8.58
N ALA A 184 -0.05 -9.79 -8.92
CA ALA A 184 0.47 -10.44 -10.12
C ALA A 184 0.30 -11.97 -10.05
N ALA A 185 0.64 -12.58 -8.91
CA ALA A 185 0.47 -14.01 -8.67
C ALA A 185 -1.00 -14.43 -8.77
N SER A 186 -1.92 -13.70 -8.13
CA SER A 186 -3.36 -13.98 -8.20
C SER A 186 -3.92 -13.87 -9.63
N ASN A 187 -3.50 -12.84 -10.38
CA ASN A 187 -3.88 -12.72 -11.79
C ASN A 187 -3.32 -13.86 -12.65
N GLN A 188 -2.09 -14.32 -12.38
CA GLN A 188 -1.51 -15.47 -13.10
C GLN A 188 -2.20 -16.79 -12.73
N ALA A 189 -2.47 -17.03 -11.45
CA ALA A 189 -3.04 -18.28 -10.98
C ALA A 189 -4.56 -18.37 -11.19
N PHE A 190 -5.28 -17.32 -10.85
CA PHE A 190 -6.76 -17.29 -10.83
C PHE A 190 -7.39 -16.54 -12.00
N GLY A 191 -6.61 -15.70 -12.70
CA GLY A 191 -7.10 -14.73 -13.69
C GLY A 191 -7.67 -13.44 -13.10
N LEU A 192 -7.75 -13.33 -11.78
CA LEU A 192 -8.30 -12.19 -11.04
C LEU A 192 -7.54 -11.98 -9.73
N ASP A 193 -7.27 -10.72 -9.37
CA ASP A 193 -6.84 -10.32 -8.03
C ASP A 193 -7.88 -9.42 -7.38
N ARG A 194 -8.29 -9.78 -6.15
CA ARG A 194 -9.12 -8.96 -5.26
C ARG A 194 -8.48 -8.77 -3.88
N GLY A 195 -7.28 -9.29 -3.67
CA GLY A 195 -6.64 -9.39 -2.35
C GLY A 195 -7.05 -10.68 -1.64
N MET A 196 -8.24 -10.75 -1.05
CA MET A 196 -8.79 -11.98 -0.45
C MET A 196 -9.84 -12.61 -1.38
N THR A 197 -9.80 -13.93 -1.53
CA THR A 197 -10.78 -14.67 -2.33
C THR A 197 -12.09 -14.94 -1.57
N MET A 198 -12.12 -14.62 -0.27
CA MET A 198 -13.24 -14.85 0.65
C MET A 198 -13.38 -13.65 1.60
N PRO A 199 -14.57 -13.44 2.20
CA PRO A 199 -14.76 -12.40 3.21
C PRO A 199 -14.10 -12.80 4.54
N LEU A 200 -13.81 -11.79 5.37
CA LEU A 200 -13.24 -11.98 6.72
C LEU A 200 -14.09 -12.89 7.59
N SER A 201 -15.42 -12.87 7.41
CA SER A 201 -16.37 -13.71 8.13
C SER A 201 -16.22 -15.22 7.88
N GLU A 202 -15.47 -15.62 6.84
CA GLU A 202 -15.16 -17.03 6.60
C GLU A 202 -13.94 -17.55 7.39
N ILE A 203 -13.10 -16.67 7.95
CA ILE A 203 -11.93 -17.07 8.73
C ILE A 203 -12.28 -17.98 9.92
N PRO A 204 -13.33 -17.69 10.72
CA PRO A 204 -13.75 -18.57 11.82
C PRO A 204 -14.17 -19.99 11.41
N ASN A 205 -14.48 -20.20 10.13
CA ASN A 205 -14.90 -21.51 9.57
C ASN A 205 -13.69 -22.36 9.10
N ALA A 206 -12.49 -21.80 9.05
CA ALA A 206 -11.30 -22.55 8.68
C ALA A 206 -10.82 -23.47 9.82
N LYS A 207 -10.40 -24.69 9.49
CA LYS A 207 -9.82 -25.67 10.43
C LYS A 207 -8.29 -25.65 10.41
N TYR A 208 -7.68 -25.10 9.39
CA TYR A 208 -6.23 -24.92 9.31
C TYR A 208 -5.89 -23.59 8.62
N ILE A 209 -5.08 -22.76 9.26
CA ILE A 209 -4.73 -21.44 8.75
C ILE A 209 -3.21 -21.29 8.70
N ILE A 210 -2.66 -20.95 7.53
CA ILE A 210 -1.25 -20.59 7.36
C ILE A 210 -1.15 -19.08 7.21
N LEU A 211 -0.37 -18.45 8.08
CA LEU A 211 -0.07 -17.02 8.09
C LEU A 211 1.40 -16.82 7.70
N ALA A 212 1.68 -16.34 6.50
CA ALA A 212 3.03 -16.22 5.97
C ALA A 212 3.45 -14.76 5.76
N GLY A 213 4.55 -14.35 6.38
CA GLY A 213 5.08 -13.00 6.26
C GLY A 213 4.11 -11.90 6.71
N THR A 214 3.21 -12.21 7.65
CA THR A 214 2.17 -11.31 8.13
C THR A 214 2.14 -11.20 9.65
N ASN A 215 2.18 -9.97 10.16
CA ASN A 215 2.07 -9.67 11.59
C ASN A 215 0.73 -8.97 11.88
N ILE A 216 -0.35 -9.75 11.86
CA ILE A 216 -1.73 -9.27 11.99
C ILE A 216 -1.95 -8.57 13.33
N ALA A 217 -1.45 -9.14 14.43
CA ALA A 217 -1.66 -8.58 15.76
C ALA A 217 -1.11 -7.15 15.94
N GLU A 218 -0.08 -6.77 15.19
CA GLU A 218 0.51 -5.43 15.27
C GLU A 218 0.06 -4.51 14.11
N CYS A 219 -0.17 -5.08 12.91
CA CYS A 219 -0.49 -4.31 11.71
C CYS A 219 -1.98 -4.10 11.50
N GLN A 220 -2.81 -5.13 11.74
CA GLN A 220 -4.27 -5.14 11.63
C GLN A 220 -4.92 -5.75 12.88
N PRO A 221 -4.75 -5.16 14.09
CA PRO A 221 -5.18 -5.80 15.35
C PRO A 221 -6.66 -6.19 15.38
N THR A 222 -7.51 -5.44 14.70
CA THR A 222 -8.96 -5.70 14.61
C THR A 222 -9.33 -6.93 13.75
N MET A 223 -8.35 -7.55 13.07
CA MET A 223 -8.52 -8.85 12.41
C MET A 223 -8.29 -10.02 13.38
N MET A 224 -7.63 -9.80 14.51
CA MET A 224 -7.33 -10.85 15.48
C MET A 224 -8.54 -11.60 16.02
N PRO A 225 -9.69 -10.96 16.30
CA PRO A 225 -10.90 -11.66 16.73
C PRO A 225 -11.35 -12.80 15.83
N TYR A 226 -11.26 -12.63 14.50
CA TYR A 226 -11.61 -13.68 13.53
C TYR A 226 -10.67 -14.91 13.66
N LEU A 227 -9.37 -14.67 13.86
CA LEU A 227 -8.38 -15.74 14.07
C LEU A 227 -8.56 -16.43 15.42
N LEU A 228 -8.85 -15.68 16.48
CA LEU A 228 -9.11 -16.21 17.81
C LEU A 228 -10.38 -17.06 17.85
N GLU A 229 -11.41 -16.64 17.13
CA GLU A 229 -12.64 -17.40 16.96
C GLU A 229 -12.40 -18.69 16.17
N ALA A 230 -11.64 -18.63 15.06
CA ALA A 230 -11.22 -19.83 14.35
C ALA A 230 -10.49 -20.82 15.29
N LYS A 231 -9.56 -20.32 16.12
CA LYS A 231 -8.84 -21.13 17.09
C LYS A 231 -9.76 -21.75 18.14
N LYS A 232 -10.73 -20.97 18.64
CA LYS A 232 -11.78 -21.46 19.55
C LYS A 232 -12.62 -22.57 18.89
N ASN A 233 -12.86 -22.47 17.59
CA ASN A 233 -13.55 -23.46 16.78
C ASN A 233 -12.67 -24.65 16.38
N GLY A 234 -11.45 -24.78 16.96
CA GLY A 234 -10.54 -25.89 16.78
C GLY A 234 -9.57 -25.75 15.60
N ALA A 235 -9.45 -24.57 15.01
CA ALA A 235 -8.46 -24.34 13.95
C ALA A 235 -7.03 -24.48 14.46
N LYS A 236 -6.16 -25.08 13.64
CA LYS A 236 -4.71 -25.03 13.81
C LYS A 236 -4.14 -23.84 13.04
N ILE A 237 -3.29 -23.05 13.68
CA ILE A 237 -2.67 -21.85 13.10
C ILE A 237 -1.16 -22.07 13.01
N VAL A 238 -0.63 -21.90 11.80
CA VAL A 238 0.80 -21.92 11.52
C VAL A 238 1.24 -20.51 11.13
N THR A 239 2.33 -20.02 11.70
CA THR A 239 2.95 -18.77 11.25
C THR A 239 4.34 -19.06 10.66
N ILE A 240 4.65 -18.38 9.55
CA ILE A 240 5.95 -18.42 8.88
C ILE A 240 6.48 -16.97 8.88
N ASP A 241 7.45 -16.70 9.76
CA ASP A 241 8.00 -15.36 10.00
C ASP A 241 9.39 -15.48 10.63
N PRO A 242 10.42 -14.76 10.21
CA PRO A 242 11.75 -14.79 10.84
C PRO A 242 11.76 -14.23 12.27
N ARG A 243 10.73 -13.49 12.65
CA ARG A 243 10.58 -12.85 13.96
C ARG A 243 9.50 -13.54 14.80
N ASN A 244 9.75 -13.62 16.09
CA ASN A 244 8.74 -14.04 17.07
C ASN A 244 7.80 -12.87 17.40
N THR A 245 6.82 -12.63 16.51
CA THR A 245 5.85 -11.55 16.61
C THR A 245 4.70 -11.86 17.56
N MET A 246 3.87 -10.87 17.90
CA MET A 246 2.64 -11.12 18.67
C MET A 246 1.69 -12.07 17.93
N THR A 247 1.71 -12.10 16.59
CA THR A 247 0.94 -13.06 15.80
C THR A 247 1.48 -14.47 15.94
N SER A 248 2.81 -14.67 15.88
CA SER A 248 3.42 -15.98 15.99
C SER A 248 3.30 -16.57 17.41
N LYS A 249 3.20 -15.74 18.46
CA LYS A 249 2.97 -16.22 19.83
C LYS A 249 1.61 -16.89 20.04
N MET A 250 0.61 -16.59 19.21
CA MET A 250 -0.70 -17.23 19.27
C MET A 250 -0.80 -18.50 18.40
N ALA A 251 0.16 -18.72 17.50
CA ALA A 251 0.17 -19.86 16.59
C ALA A 251 0.45 -21.19 17.31
N ASP A 252 -0.04 -22.28 16.74
CA ASP A 252 0.26 -23.63 17.21
C ASP A 252 1.65 -24.08 16.73
N ILE A 253 2.08 -23.58 15.56
CA ILE A 253 3.41 -23.83 15.01
C ILE A 253 3.96 -22.50 14.50
N HIS A 254 5.17 -22.16 14.91
CA HIS A 254 5.92 -21.03 14.38
C HIS A 254 7.17 -21.51 13.64
N VAL A 255 7.21 -21.31 12.33
CA VAL A 255 8.36 -21.56 11.48
C VAL A 255 9.19 -20.29 11.38
N ARG A 256 10.34 -20.28 12.03
CA ARG A 256 11.31 -19.18 11.93
C ARG A 256 12.14 -19.34 10.65
N LEU A 257 11.53 -19.00 9.51
CA LEU A 257 12.18 -19.10 8.23
C LEU A 257 13.11 -17.90 8.00
N GLN A 258 14.34 -18.15 7.56
CA GLN A 258 15.24 -17.10 7.13
C GLN A 258 14.66 -16.40 5.89
N PRO A 259 14.72 -15.04 5.80
CA PRO A 259 14.29 -14.34 4.60
C PRO A 259 14.98 -14.85 3.33
N GLY A 260 14.23 -15.05 2.25
CA GLY A 260 14.72 -15.59 0.97
C GLY A 260 14.51 -17.09 0.77
N PHE A 261 14.05 -17.83 1.79
CA PHE A 261 13.86 -19.28 1.68
C PHE A 261 12.39 -19.71 1.52
N ASP A 262 11.47 -18.78 1.26
CA ASP A 262 10.04 -19.06 1.14
C ASP A 262 9.75 -20.14 0.08
N SER A 263 10.29 -20.00 -1.13
CA SER A 263 10.07 -20.99 -2.21
C SER A 263 10.66 -22.36 -1.90
N VAL A 264 11.82 -22.44 -1.21
CA VAL A 264 12.44 -23.70 -0.80
C VAL A 264 11.53 -24.43 0.20
N PHE A 265 11.09 -23.71 1.24
CA PHE A 265 10.22 -24.29 2.26
C PHE A 265 8.88 -24.75 1.67
N MET A 266 8.26 -23.92 0.82
CA MET A 266 6.98 -24.25 0.19
C MET A 266 7.08 -25.43 -0.76
N ASN A 267 8.15 -25.53 -1.56
CA ASN A 267 8.40 -26.71 -2.42
C ASN A 267 8.46 -27.99 -1.59
N GLY A 268 9.04 -27.94 -0.38
CA GLY A 268 9.03 -29.09 0.55
C GLY A 268 7.63 -29.49 1.02
N LEU A 269 6.76 -28.52 1.32
CA LEU A 269 5.36 -28.81 1.67
C LEU A 269 4.62 -29.48 0.50
N LEU A 270 4.78 -28.91 -0.72
CA LEU A 270 4.16 -29.42 -1.93
C LEU A 270 4.70 -30.81 -2.30
N HIS A 271 6.00 -31.04 -2.12
CA HIS A 271 6.62 -32.36 -2.30
C HIS A 271 5.95 -33.43 -1.43
N VAL A 272 5.76 -33.14 -0.13
CA VAL A 272 5.09 -34.08 0.79
C VAL A 272 3.66 -34.34 0.35
N ILE A 273 2.90 -33.32 -0.04
CA ILE A 273 1.50 -33.46 -0.48
C ILE A 273 1.40 -34.37 -1.71
N ILE A 274 2.31 -34.21 -2.66
CA ILE A 274 2.31 -35.00 -3.91
C ILE A 274 2.76 -36.41 -3.63
N THR A 275 3.90 -36.62 -2.97
CA THR A 275 4.48 -37.95 -2.77
C THR A 275 3.68 -38.83 -1.80
N GLU A 276 2.96 -38.20 -0.84
CA GLU A 276 2.08 -38.94 0.07
C GLU A 276 0.63 -39.00 -0.43
N GLN A 277 0.36 -38.65 -1.68
CA GLN A 277 -0.95 -38.73 -2.33
C GLN A 277 -2.05 -37.97 -1.59
N LEU A 278 -1.71 -36.80 -1.04
CA LEU A 278 -2.62 -35.89 -0.30
C LEU A 278 -3.26 -34.83 -1.20
N VAL A 279 -3.06 -34.91 -2.51
CA VAL A 279 -3.63 -34.04 -3.52
C VAL A 279 -5.14 -34.21 -3.60
N ALA A 280 -5.90 -33.12 -3.65
CA ALA A 280 -7.34 -33.11 -3.94
C ALA A 280 -7.57 -33.43 -5.43
N LYS A 281 -7.40 -34.71 -5.82
CA LYS A 281 -7.24 -35.12 -7.21
C LYS A 281 -8.38 -34.67 -8.13
N SER A 282 -9.65 -34.85 -7.76
CA SER A 282 -10.78 -34.42 -8.60
C SER A 282 -10.77 -32.89 -8.83
N PHE A 283 -10.49 -32.12 -7.79
CA PHE A 283 -10.39 -30.66 -7.93
C PHE A 283 -9.24 -30.26 -8.87
N VAL A 284 -8.08 -30.89 -8.73
CA VAL A 284 -6.90 -30.58 -9.56
C VAL A 284 -7.17 -30.94 -11.03
N ASP A 285 -7.69 -32.11 -11.30
CA ASP A 285 -7.97 -32.58 -12.66
C ASP A 285 -9.05 -31.74 -13.37
N GLU A 286 -10.10 -31.39 -12.65
CA GLU A 286 -11.25 -30.65 -13.21
C GLU A 286 -11.02 -29.15 -13.29
N ARG A 287 -10.37 -28.56 -12.27
CA ARG A 287 -10.34 -27.10 -12.08
C ARG A 287 -8.97 -26.44 -12.24
N THR A 288 -7.91 -27.22 -12.55
CA THR A 288 -6.56 -26.65 -12.70
C THR A 288 -5.86 -27.09 -13.98
N THR A 289 -4.75 -26.44 -14.29
CA THR A 289 -3.77 -26.81 -15.32
C THR A 289 -2.36 -26.62 -14.78
N GLY A 290 -1.34 -27.25 -15.39
CA GLY A 290 0.07 -27.07 -15.01
C GLY A 290 0.55 -28.00 -13.89
N PHE A 291 -0.17 -29.07 -13.56
CA PHE A 291 0.20 -30.00 -12.48
C PHE A 291 1.54 -30.69 -12.71
N ASP A 292 1.82 -31.18 -13.93
CA ASP A 292 3.07 -31.92 -14.24
C ASP A 292 4.31 -31.02 -14.05
N GLN A 293 4.24 -29.77 -14.49
CA GLN A 293 5.32 -28.78 -14.30
C GLN A 293 5.57 -28.49 -12.82
N LEU A 294 4.51 -28.43 -12.02
CA LEU A 294 4.63 -28.28 -10.57
C LEU A 294 5.31 -29.49 -9.95
N VAL A 295 4.91 -30.72 -10.34
CA VAL A 295 5.51 -31.95 -9.84
C VAL A 295 7.02 -31.96 -10.14
N GLU A 296 7.41 -31.70 -11.38
CA GLU A 296 8.83 -31.65 -11.77
C GLU A 296 9.64 -30.69 -10.91
N ALA A 297 9.11 -29.47 -10.69
CA ALA A 297 9.80 -28.44 -9.94
C ALA A 297 9.97 -28.76 -8.44
N VAL A 298 9.02 -29.48 -7.83
CA VAL A 298 9.07 -29.73 -6.37
C VAL A 298 9.74 -31.06 -5.99
N MET A 299 9.89 -31.99 -6.92
CA MET A 299 10.49 -33.32 -6.62
C MET A 299 11.89 -33.26 -6.00
N PRO A 300 12.80 -32.31 -6.36
CA PRO A 300 14.12 -32.19 -5.73
C PRO A 300 14.08 -31.73 -4.27
N PHE A 301 12.97 -31.16 -3.79
CA PHE A 301 12.85 -30.56 -2.47
C PHE A 301 12.26 -31.54 -1.44
N THR A 302 12.95 -32.66 -1.20
CA THR A 302 12.57 -33.58 -0.12
C THR A 302 12.60 -32.85 1.23
N PRO A 303 11.82 -33.28 2.25
CA PRO A 303 11.87 -32.68 3.58
C PRO A 303 13.27 -32.60 4.18
N ALA A 304 14.10 -33.64 3.99
CA ALA A 304 15.50 -33.64 4.41
C ALA A 304 16.34 -32.58 3.71
N ARG A 305 16.12 -32.39 2.39
CA ARG A 305 16.81 -31.32 1.63
C ARG A 305 16.37 -29.93 2.09
N VAL A 306 15.09 -29.76 2.42
CA VAL A 306 14.57 -28.50 2.97
C VAL A 306 15.21 -28.21 4.35
N GLU A 307 15.34 -29.22 5.21
CA GLU A 307 16.01 -29.07 6.51
C GLU A 307 17.48 -28.64 6.32
N GLU A 308 18.20 -29.29 5.41
CA GLU A 308 19.57 -28.93 5.07
C GLU A 308 19.72 -27.45 4.64
N LEU A 309 18.81 -26.98 3.79
CA LEU A 309 18.87 -25.63 3.21
C LEU A 309 18.36 -24.54 4.15
N THR A 310 17.35 -24.84 4.96
CA THR A 310 16.61 -23.84 5.74
C THR A 310 16.80 -23.95 7.25
N GLY A 311 17.28 -25.09 7.74
CA GLY A 311 17.32 -25.44 9.16
C GLY A 311 15.93 -25.77 9.75
N VAL A 312 14.88 -25.82 8.96
CA VAL A 312 13.54 -26.24 9.41
C VAL A 312 13.46 -27.76 9.39
N LEU A 313 13.28 -28.36 10.56
CA LEU A 313 13.25 -29.82 10.71
C LEU A 313 12.27 -30.51 9.76
N GLU A 314 12.68 -31.61 9.15
CA GLU A 314 11.82 -32.36 8.19
C GLU A 314 10.48 -32.79 8.79
N GLY A 315 10.47 -33.11 10.09
CA GLY A 315 9.26 -33.43 10.83
C GLY A 315 8.25 -32.29 10.89
N VAL A 316 8.72 -31.04 10.94
CA VAL A 316 7.87 -29.83 10.89
C VAL A 316 7.29 -29.66 9.50
N VAL A 317 8.11 -29.83 8.45
CA VAL A 317 7.65 -29.77 7.04
C VAL A 317 6.51 -30.78 6.81
N ARG A 318 6.73 -32.05 7.19
CA ARG A 318 5.71 -33.12 7.07
C ARG A 318 4.45 -32.83 7.88
N THR A 319 4.61 -32.32 9.11
CA THR A 319 3.48 -32.02 10.01
C THR A 319 2.59 -30.94 9.41
N ILE A 320 3.15 -29.87 8.88
CA ILE A 320 2.41 -28.76 8.29
C ILE A 320 1.71 -29.22 6.99
N ALA A 321 2.45 -29.88 6.09
CA ALA A 321 1.92 -30.38 4.84
C ALA A 321 0.73 -31.33 5.02
N ARG A 322 0.90 -32.35 5.88
CA ARG A 322 -0.16 -33.32 6.20
C ARG A 322 -1.34 -32.65 6.92
N GLY A 323 -1.05 -31.77 7.88
CA GLY A 323 -2.07 -31.06 8.64
C GLY A 323 -2.95 -30.19 7.74
N PHE A 324 -2.35 -29.40 6.87
CA PHE A 324 -3.10 -28.55 5.94
C PHE A 324 -3.88 -29.38 4.90
N ALA A 325 -3.25 -30.39 4.31
CA ALA A 325 -3.90 -31.20 3.28
C ALA A 325 -5.11 -31.99 3.83
N LYS A 326 -4.97 -32.59 5.03
CA LYS A 326 -6.03 -33.40 5.65
C LYS A 326 -7.15 -32.60 6.31
N ALA A 327 -6.92 -31.32 6.60
CA ALA A 327 -7.97 -30.48 7.17
C ALA A 327 -9.12 -30.33 6.18
N GLU A 328 -10.37 -30.40 6.66
CA GLU A 328 -11.57 -30.25 5.84
C GLU A 328 -11.60 -28.87 5.17
N THR A 329 -11.34 -27.83 5.94
CA THR A 329 -11.27 -26.43 5.45
C THR A 329 -9.93 -25.82 5.81
N GLY A 330 -9.46 -24.86 5.01
CA GLY A 330 -8.18 -24.20 5.28
C GLY A 330 -7.95 -22.95 4.45
N MET A 331 -7.15 -22.07 5.00
CA MET A 331 -6.81 -20.80 4.39
C MET A 331 -5.31 -20.54 4.40
N VAL A 332 -4.85 -19.85 3.38
CA VAL A 332 -3.48 -19.31 3.30
C VAL A 332 -3.57 -17.79 3.22
N LEU A 333 -3.02 -17.12 4.21
CA LEU A 333 -2.98 -15.66 4.30
C LEU A 333 -1.53 -15.18 4.21
N THR A 334 -1.21 -14.42 3.18
CA THR A 334 0.13 -13.90 2.92
C THR A 334 0.22 -12.40 3.14
N ALA A 335 1.43 -11.88 3.36
CA ALA A 335 1.69 -10.45 3.36
C ALA A 335 3.15 -10.14 2.96
N ARG A 336 3.56 -8.91 3.25
CA ARG A 336 4.81 -8.30 2.74
C ARG A 336 6.08 -9.07 3.03
N GLY A 337 6.11 -9.96 4.04
CA GLY A 337 7.31 -10.73 4.37
C GLY A 337 7.86 -11.52 3.19
N LEU A 338 7.00 -12.21 2.47
CA LEU A 338 7.36 -13.01 1.29
C LEU A 338 7.20 -12.25 -0.05
N GLU A 339 6.36 -11.20 -0.06
CA GLU A 339 6.01 -10.49 -1.28
C GLU A 339 7.04 -9.42 -1.67
N GLN A 340 7.67 -8.74 -0.67
CA GLN A 340 8.68 -7.70 -0.89
C GLN A 340 10.08 -8.28 -1.05
N GLN A 341 10.22 -9.22 -1.96
CA GLN A 341 11.46 -9.89 -2.38
C GLN A 341 11.54 -9.87 -3.91
N VAL A 342 12.73 -10.01 -4.47
CA VAL A 342 12.95 -10.00 -5.93
C VAL A 342 12.23 -11.16 -6.65
N ASN A 343 11.87 -12.20 -5.91
CA ASN A 343 11.07 -13.34 -6.36
C ASN A 343 9.69 -13.40 -5.68
N GLY A 344 9.16 -12.24 -5.28
CA GLY A 344 7.91 -12.15 -4.51
C GLY A 344 6.69 -12.74 -5.21
N VAL A 345 6.61 -12.63 -6.54
CA VAL A 345 5.53 -13.26 -7.33
C VAL A 345 5.63 -14.77 -7.25
N GLU A 346 6.81 -15.33 -7.45
CA GLU A 346 7.06 -16.78 -7.41
C GLU A 346 6.82 -17.36 -6.01
N ASN A 347 7.29 -16.66 -4.96
CA ASN A 347 6.98 -17.02 -3.58
C ASN A 347 5.46 -17.10 -3.37
N THR A 348 4.71 -16.09 -3.80
CA THR A 348 3.26 -16.04 -3.64
C THR A 348 2.56 -17.15 -4.41
N LEU A 349 2.99 -17.44 -5.64
CA LEU A 349 2.45 -18.54 -6.47
C LEU A 349 2.57 -19.89 -5.75
N ASN A 350 3.66 -20.14 -5.03
CA ASN A 350 3.81 -21.36 -4.24
C ASN A 350 2.80 -21.49 -3.09
N TYR A 351 2.46 -20.39 -2.43
CA TYR A 351 1.40 -20.40 -1.42
C TYR A 351 0.01 -20.59 -2.05
N ILE A 352 -0.22 -20.05 -3.24
CA ILE A 352 -1.45 -20.30 -4.02
C ILE A 352 -1.50 -21.76 -4.49
N ASN A 353 -0.38 -22.33 -4.97
CA ASN A 353 -0.29 -23.75 -5.35
C ASN A 353 -0.73 -24.67 -4.20
N LEU A 354 -0.34 -24.38 -2.96
CA LEU A 354 -0.75 -25.15 -1.79
C LEU A 354 -2.27 -25.18 -1.62
N ALA A 355 -2.93 -24.03 -1.75
CA ALA A 355 -4.38 -23.94 -1.64
C ALA A 355 -5.10 -24.65 -2.80
N LEU A 356 -4.58 -24.54 -4.03
CA LEU A 356 -5.12 -25.21 -5.21
C LEU A 356 -4.93 -26.73 -5.16
N LEU A 357 -3.73 -27.23 -4.81
CA LEU A 357 -3.45 -28.68 -4.73
C LEU A 357 -4.36 -29.40 -3.71
N THR A 358 -4.76 -28.68 -2.68
CA THR A 358 -5.58 -29.24 -1.60
C THR A 358 -7.06 -28.89 -1.73
N GLY A 359 -7.48 -28.29 -2.86
CA GLY A 359 -8.88 -27.95 -3.14
C GLY A 359 -9.48 -26.93 -2.18
N LYS A 360 -8.66 -26.03 -1.62
CA LYS A 360 -9.08 -25.05 -0.60
C LYS A 360 -9.30 -23.64 -1.18
N ILE A 361 -10.02 -23.57 -2.30
CA ILE A 361 -10.44 -22.33 -2.96
C ILE A 361 -11.90 -22.46 -3.40
N GLY A 362 -12.66 -21.36 -3.34
CA GLY A 362 -14.02 -21.26 -3.88
C GLY A 362 -15.07 -22.01 -3.05
N ARG A 363 -14.87 -22.14 -1.75
CA ARG A 363 -15.86 -22.70 -0.81
C ARG A 363 -15.69 -22.16 0.60
N ARG A 364 -16.74 -22.25 1.39
CA ARG A 364 -16.77 -21.74 2.78
C ARG A 364 -15.62 -22.30 3.62
N GLY A 365 -15.05 -21.46 4.48
CA GLY A 365 -13.93 -21.79 5.33
C GLY A 365 -12.60 -22.05 4.57
N CYS A 366 -12.56 -21.75 3.28
CA CYS A 366 -11.40 -21.96 2.42
C CYS A 366 -11.04 -20.70 1.65
N GLY A 367 -9.76 -20.51 1.31
CA GLY A 367 -9.34 -19.41 0.47
C GLY A 367 -7.85 -19.09 0.54
N TYR A 368 -7.45 -18.25 -0.38
CA TYR A 368 -6.19 -17.52 -0.37
C TYR A 368 -6.47 -16.04 -0.10
N GLY A 369 -5.63 -15.38 0.69
CA GLY A 369 -5.79 -13.95 0.96
C GLY A 369 -4.47 -13.24 1.10
N ALA A 370 -4.27 -12.18 0.31
CA ALA A 370 -3.23 -11.21 0.54
C ALA A 370 -3.71 -10.17 1.56
N VAL A 371 -3.13 -10.18 2.76
CA VAL A 371 -3.47 -9.22 3.82
C VAL A 371 -2.86 -7.87 3.48
N THR A 372 -3.61 -7.05 2.74
CA THR A 372 -3.15 -5.74 2.27
C THR A 372 -2.90 -4.78 3.42
N GLY A 373 -2.01 -3.79 3.20
CA GLY A 373 -1.59 -2.88 4.25
C GLY A 373 -2.25 -1.52 4.25
N GLN A 374 -2.46 -0.94 3.06
CA GLN A 374 -2.93 0.44 2.90
C GLN A 374 -4.46 0.50 2.87
N ALA A 375 -5.03 1.65 3.27
CA ALA A 375 -6.48 1.83 3.37
C ALA A 375 -7.20 1.50 2.06
N ASN A 376 -6.71 2.00 0.93
CA ASN A 376 -7.29 1.80 -0.41
C ASN A 376 -6.25 1.33 -1.44
N GLY A 377 -5.33 0.47 -1.03
CA GLY A 377 -4.39 -0.16 -1.96
C GLY A 377 -5.08 -0.99 -3.05
N GLN A 378 -6.34 -1.39 -2.82
CA GLN A 378 -7.19 -2.06 -3.79
C GLN A 378 -7.64 -1.10 -4.88
N GLY A 379 -8.33 0.01 -4.52
CA GLY A 379 -8.93 0.94 -5.47
C GLY A 379 -7.96 1.55 -6.47
N GLY A 380 -6.70 1.83 -6.06
CA GLY A 380 -5.70 2.38 -6.98
C GLY A 380 -5.47 1.53 -8.22
N ARG A 381 -5.45 0.19 -8.07
CA ARG A 381 -5.29 -0.71 -9.23
C ARG A 381 -6.61 -1.08 -9.90
N GLU A 382 -7.72 -1.05 -9.18
CA GLU A 382 -9.05 -1.32 -9.73
C GLU A 382 -9.50 -0.21 -10.68
N HIS A 383 -9.07 1.04 -10.41
CA HIS A 383 -9.57 2.23 -11.08
C HIS A 383 -8.53 3.00 -11.92
N GLY A 384 -7.43 2.33 -12.31
CA GLY A 384 -6.53 2.86 -13.33
C GLY A 384 -5.43 3.82 -12.84
N LEU A 385 -5.15 3.90 -11.53
CA LEU A 385 -4.00 4.66 -11.00
C LEU A 385 -2.68 3.89 -11.15
N LYS A 386 -2.64 2.83 -11.91
CA LYS A 386 -1.48 1.98 -12.13
C LYS A 386 -0.99 2.09 -13.57
N ALA A 387 0.32 2.03 -13.77
CA ALA A 387 0.99 2.30 -15.04
C ALA A 387 0.48 1.49 -16.25
N ASP A 388 0.04 0.26 -15.99
CA ASP A 388 -0.38 -0.71 -17.00
C ASP A 388 -1.88 -0.98 -17.02
N GLN A 389 -2.68 -0.24 -16.23
CA GLN A 389 -4.10 -0.52 -16.04
C GLN A 389 -5.01 0.67 -16.31
N LEU A 390 -6.19 0.36 -16.83
CA LEU A 390 -7.36 1.21 -16.99
C LEU A 390 -8.43 0.80 -15.97
N PRO A 391 -9.49 1.60 -15.75
CA PRO A 391 -10.60 1.25 -14.87
C PRO A 391 -11.20 -0.14 -15.15
N GLY A 392 -11.69 -0.82 -14.10
CA GLY A 392 -12.22 -2.17 -14.20
C GLY A 392 -11.12 -3.26 -14.26
N TYR A 393 -9.90 -2.95 -13.82
CA TYR A 393 -8.76 -3.88 -13.86
C TYR A 393 -8.38 -4.29 -15.31
N ARG A 394 -8.64 -3.42 -16.28
CA ARG A 394 -8.32 -3.63 -17.69
C ARG A 394 -6.85 -3.33 -17.96
N LEU A 395 -6.25 -4.05 -18.91
CA LEU A 395 -4.90 -3.73 -19.36
C LEU A 395 -4.95 -2.62 -20.40
N ILE A 396 -4.09 -1.61 -20.26
CA ILE A 396 -4.05 -0.46 -21.20
C ILE A 396 -3.56 -0.85 -22.60
N GLU A 397 -2.88 -2.00 -22.72
CA GLU A 397 -2.39 -2.53 -23.99
C GLU A 397 -3.47 -3.34 -24.76
N ASP A 398 -4.63 -3.63 -24.12
CA ASP A 398 -5.76 -4.30 -24.75
C ASP A 398 -6.59 -3.30 -25.58
N PRO A 399 -6.72 -3.50 -26.90
CA PRO A 399 -7.48 -2.59 -27.77
C PRO A 399 -8.95 -2.44 -27.36
N ALA A 400 -9.61 -3.53 -26.93
CA ALA A 400 -11.01 -3.48 -26.50
C ALA A 400 -11.18 -2.69 -25.20
N ALA A 401 -10.22 -2.79 -24.28
CA ALA A 401 -10.17 -2.01 -23.05
C ALA A 401 -10.01 -0.51 -23.36
N ARG A 402 -9.11 -0.16 -24.31
CA ARG A 402 -8.90 1.23 -24.75
C ARG A 402 -10.16 1.81 -25.36
N GLU A 403 -10.80 1.08 -26.28
CA GLU A 403 -12.03 1.51 -26.93
C GLU A 403 -13.16 1.78 -25.93
N HIS A 404 -13.37 0.83 -24.99
CA HIS A 404 -14.39 0.98 -23.95
C HIS A 404 -14.17 2.22 -23.08
N VAL A 405 -12.96 2.39 -22.55
CA VAL A 405 -12.64 3.49 -21.62
C VAL A 405 -12.60 4.83 -22.36
N ALA A 406 -12.05 4.89 -23.56
CA ALA A 406 -12.04 6.10 -24.38
C ALA A 406 -13.46 6.59 -24.70
N LYS A 407 -14.39 5.66 -25.02
CA LYS A 407 -15.81 5.97 -25.21
C LYS A 407 -16.44 6.62 -23.96
N VAL A 408 -16.15 6.10 -22.76
CA VAL A 408 -16.65 6.67 -21.50
C VAL A 408 -16.05 8.05 -21.24
N TRP A 409 -14.76 8.23 -21.55
CA TRP A 409 -14.06 9.51 -21.36
C TRP A 409 -14.34 10.54 -22.46
N GLY A 410 -15.02 10.17 -23.53
CA GLY A 410 -15.35 11.06 -24.66
C GLY A 410 -14.13 11.46 -25.49
N ILE A 411 -13.12 10.59 -25.61
CA ILE A 411 -11.88 10.82 -26.38
C ILE A 411 -11.72 9.77 -27.47
N ASP A 412 -10.83 10.04 -28.44
CA ASP A 412 -10.41 9.02 -29.40
C ASP A 412 -9.51 7.98 -28.71
N PRO A 413 -9.71 6.66 -28.94
CA PRO A 413 -8.85 5.61 -28.38
C PRO A 413 -7.36 5.78 -28.72
N GLY A 414 -7.04 6.42 -29.85
CA GLY A 414 -5.67 6.73 -30.27
C GLY A 414 -5.00 7.81 -29.43
N GLU A 415 -5.78 8.68 -28.77
CA GLU A 415 -5.24 9.71 -27.85
C GLU A 415 -4.73 9.11 -26.54
N LEU A 416 -5.18 7.91 -26.14
CA LEU A 416 -4.67 7.27 -24.93
C LEU A 416 -3.18 6.95 -25.09
N PRO A 417 -2.33 7.34 -24.14
CA PRO A 417 -0.92 6.97 -24.17
C PRO A 417 -0.75 5.46 -24.00
N GLY A 418 0.45 4.97 -24.28
CA GLY A 418 0.82 3.58 -24.01
C GLY A 418 1.03 3.29 -22.53
N LYS A 419 1.47 2.06 -22.21
CA LYS A 419 1.86 1.64 -20.87
C LYS A 419 2.99 2.49 -20.31
N GLY A 420 2.86 2.88 -19.06
CA GLY A 420 3.91 3.55 -18.29
C GLY A 420 4.88 2.59 -17.59
N VAL A 421 5.56 3.10 -16.57
CA VAL A 421 6.50 2.35 -15.73
C VAL A 421 6.07 2.36 -14.26
N SER A 422 6.61 1.45 -13.44
CA SER A 422 6.23 1.35 -12.02
C SER A 422 6.66 2.57 -11.20
N ALA A 423 6.07 2.73 -10.04
CA ALA A 423 6.31 3.85 -9.12
C ALA A 423 7.79 4.09 -8.82
N TYR A 424 8.60 3.04 -8.64
CA TYR A 424 10.05 3.21 -8.42
C TYR A 424 10.79 3.56 -9.71
N GLU A 425 10.38 2.99 -10.83
CA GLU A 425 10.94 3.31 -12.14
C GLU A 425 10.62 4.75 -12.57
N LEU A 426 9.46 5.32 -12.16
CA LEU A 426 9.19 6.75 -12.33
C LEU A 426 10.27 7.60 -11.65
N LEU A 427 10.65 7.26 -10.40
CA LEU A 427 11.69 7.98 -9.67
C LEU A 427 13.07 7.79 -10.30
N LYS A 428 13.37 6.61 -10.88
CA LYS A 428 14.60 6.41 -11.67
C LYS A 428 14.60 7.30 -12.91
N LYS A 429 13.48 7.41 -13.64
CA LYS A 429 13.37 8.30 -14.81
C LYS A 429 13.50 9.79 -14.45
N VAL A 430 13.07 10.19 -13.26
CA VAL A 430 13.37 11.53 -12.72
C VAL A 430 14.88 11.68 -12.50
N ASP A 431 15.56 10.70 -11.87
CA ASP A 431 17.02 10.75 -11.64
C ASP A 431 17.82 10.76 -12.96
N GLU A 432 17.33 10.06 -13.97
CA GLU A 432 17.89 10.04 -15.34
C GLU A 432 17.59 11.34 -16.12
N GLY A 433 16.68 12.19 -15.64
CA GLY A 433 16.31 13.47 -16.27
C GLY A 433 15.34 13.34 -17.44
N GLU A 434 14.67 12.20 -17.59
CA GLU A 434 13.59 12.03 -18.59
C GLU A 434 12.29 12.71 -18.12
N ILE A 435 11.93 12.57 -16.84
CA ILE A 435 10.80 13.25 -16.21
C ILE A 435 11.28 14.55 -15.60
N LYS A 436 10.65 15.66 -15.97
CA LYS A 436 10.96 17.03 -15.57
C LYS A 436 10.00 17.58 -14.52
N ALA A 437 8.74 17.14 -14.57
CA ALA A 437 7.71 17.52 -13.61
C ALA A 437 7.09 16.29 -12.94
N LEU A 438 6.84 16.38 -11.62
CA LEU A 438 6.18 15.34 -10.85
C LEU A 438 5.10 15.94 -9.95
N LEU A 439 3.87 15.40 -10.06
CA LEU A 439 2.77 15.67 -9.15
C LEU A 439 2.65 14.50 -8.17
N VAL A 440 2.78 14.76 -6.87
CA VAL A 440 2.68 13.76 -5.81
C VAL A 440 1.46 14.05 -4.94
N LEU A 441 0.50 13.13 -4.89
CA LEU A 441 -0.71 13.27 -4.08
C LEU A 441 -0.77 12.22 -2.98
N GLY A 442 -0.82 12.68 -1.71
CA GLY A 442 -1.03 11.80 -0.56
C GLY A 442 0.02 10.70 -0.39
N SER A 443 1.27 10.98 -0.76
CA SER A 443 2.37 10.02 -0.69
C SER A 443 3.70 10.67 -0.27
N ASN A 444 4.58 9.86 0.34
CA ASN A 444 5.88 10.32 0.81
C ASN A 444 7.01 9.39 0.29
N PRO A 445 7.32 9.44 -1.03
CA PRO A 445 8.30 8.56 -1.66
C PRO A 445 9.71 8.64 -1.08
N VAL A 446 10.14 9.75 -0.50
CA VAL A 446 11.46 9.88 0.18
C VAL A 446 11.57 8.90 1.35
N VAL A 447 10.49 8.62 2.07
CA VAL A 447 10.48 7.65 3.18
C VAL A 447 10.13 6.25 2.73
N SER A 448 9.20 6.12 1.77
CA SER A 448 8.60 4.84 1.41
C SER A 448 9.34 4.04 0.34
N SER A 449 10.25 4.67 -0.43
CA SER A 449 10.99 4.00 -1.50
C SER A 449 12.32 3.43 -1.02
N PRO A 450 12.81 2.33 -1.62
CA PRO A 450 14.16 1.83 -1.33
C PRO A 450 15.21 2.80 -1.86
N ASN A 451 16.46 2.67 -1.39
CA ASN A 451 17.56 3.55 -1.78
C ASN A 451 17.16 5.03 -1.76
N SER A 452 16.65 5.49 -0.59
CA SER A 452 16.02 6.82 -0.48
C SER A 452 16.97 7.98 -0.81
N ARG A 453 18.30 7.78 -0.77
CA ARG A 453 19.28 8.77 -1.27
C ARG A 453 19.15 9.03 -2.77
N MET A 454 18.88 7.98 -3.55
CA MET A 454 18.60 8.16 -4.99
C MET A 454 17.33 8.99 -5.18
N VAL A 455 16.29 8.72 -4.38
CA VAL A 455 15.02 9.46 -4.47
C VAL A 455 15.22 10.93 -4.11
N GLU A 456 15.94 11.24 -3.02
CA GLU A 456 16.29 12.62 -2.65
C GLU A 456 17.00 13.35 -3.78
N ARG A 457 18.02 12.71 -4.39
CA ARG A 457 18.75 13.25 -5.53
C ARG A 457 17.87 13.45 -6.76
N ALA A 458 16.98 12.49 -7.04
CA ALA A 458 16.04 12.57 -8.15
C ALA A 458 15.11 13.78 -8.02
N LEU A 459 14.49 13.98 -6.84
CA LEU A 459 13.58 15.09 -6.61
C LEU A 459 14.25 16.46 -6.74
N GLN A 460 15.55 16.57 -6.42
CA GLN A 460 16.33 17.80 -6.60
C GLN A 460 16.57 18.18 -8.06
N LYS A 461 16.45 17.23 -9.00
CA LYS A 461 16.63 17.46 -10.45
C LYS A 461 15.36 17.93 -11.15
N LEU A 462 14.21 17.86 -10.48
CA LEU A 462 12.93 18.27 -11.06
C LEU A 462 12.87 19.78 -11.30
N GLU A 463 12.36 20.15 -12.46
CA GLU A 463 12.05 21.54 -12.81
C GLU A 463 10.70 21.99 -12.21
N LEU A 464 9.80 21.02 -11.94
CA LEU A 464 8.56 21.25 -11.19
C LEU A 464 8.23 20.04 -10.31
N LEU A 465 8.13 20.25 -9.01
CA LEU A 465 7.57 19.28 -8.06
C LEU A 465 6.39 19.92 -7.33
N VAL A 466 5.21 19.35 -7.55
CA VAL A 466 3.98 19.71 -6.85
C VAL A 466 3.63 18.60 -5.86
N VAL A 467 3.49 18.93 -4.59
CA VAL A 467 3.07 17.99 -3.55
C VAL A 467 1.73 18.43 -2.98
N VAL A 468 0.75 17.53 -2.99
CA VAL A 468 -0.55 17.72 -2.33
C VAL A 468 -0.56 16.82 -1.11
N ASP A 469 -0.52 17.39 0.08
CA ASP A 469 -0.52 16.63 1.34
C ASP A 469 -1.11 17.50 2.48
N MET A 470 -1.39 16.86 3.58
CA MET A 470 -1.89 17.51 4.80
C MET A 470 -0.76 18.22 5.57
N PHE A 471 0.49 17.79 5.37
CA PHE A 471 1.66 18.21 6.13
C PHE A 471 2.88 18.41 5.25
N GLU A 472 3.83 19.21 5.73
CA GLU A 472 5.16 19.23 5.14
C GLU A 472 5.89 17.92 5.48
N THR A 473 5.85 16.98 4.53
CA THR A 473 6.52 15.68 4.63
C THR A 473 7.97 15.76 4.15
N GLU A 474 8.74 14.66 4.31
CA GLU A 474 10.11 14.59 3.80
C GLU A 474 10.18 14.83 2.28
N THR A 475 9.17 14.38 1.52
CA THR A 475 9.05 14.66 0.09
C THR A 475 8.73 16.14 -0.18
N ALA A 476 7.85 16.74 0.62
CA ALA A 476 7.46 18.13 0.47
C ALA A 476 8.63 19.11 0.67
N LYS A 477 9.69 18.71 1.38
CA LYS A 477 10.92 19.52 1.52
C LYS A 477 11.61 19.86 0.18
N TYR A 478 11.36 19.06 -0.85
CA TYR A 478 11.89 19.27 -2.21
C TYR A 478 10.89 19.96 -3.14
N ALA A 479 9.63 20.17 -2.70
CA ALA A 479 8.57 20.69 -3.54
C ALA A 479 8.78 22.16 -3.92
N HIS A 480 8.36 22.52 -5.12
CA HIS A 480 8.21 23.89 -5.58
C HIS A 480 6.86 24.47 -5.13
N TRP A 481 5.81 23.64 -5.22
CA TRP A 481 4.48 23.91 -4.70
C TRP A 481 4.07 22.86 -3.68
N LEU A 482 3.58 23.31 -2.52
CA LEU A 482 2.99 22.48 -1.49
C LEU A 482 1.54 22.89 -1.30
N LEU A 483 0.61 22.06 -1.72
CA LEU A 483 -0.81 22.34 -1.76
C LEU A 483 -1.54 21.64 -0.61
N PRO A 484 -2.51 22.33 0.04
CA PRO A 484 -3.23 21.80 1.19
C PRO A 484 -4.27 20.75 0.76
N GLY A 485 -3.98 19.48 1.00
CA GLY A 485 -4.90 18.36 0.77
C GLY A 485 -5.91 18.17 1.90
N SER A 486 -7.06 17.56 1.56
CA SER A 486 -8.10 17.19 2.53
C SER A 486 -7.74 15.95 3.32
N SER A 487 -8.30 15.81 4.53
CA SER A 487 -8.21 14.59 5.33
C SER A 487 -9.36 13.63 5.01
N PHE A 488 -9.28 12.42 5.56
CA PHE A 488 -10.30 11.39 5.42
C PHE A 488 -11.67 11.76 6.02
N LEU A 489 -11.74 12.73 6.93
CA LEU A 489 -12.99 13.23 7.51
C LEU A 489 -13.54 14.46 6.77
N GLU A 490 -12.71 15.11 5.96
CA GLU A 490 -13.04 16.33 5.23
C GLU A 490 -13.52 16.06 3.79
N GLY A 491 -13.33 14.84 3.29
CA GLY A 491 -13.77 14.41 1.96
C GLY A 491 -14.79 13.27 2.02
N GLU A 492 -15.65 13.21 1.00
CA GLU A 492 -16.55 12.10 0.71
C GLU A 492 -15.93 11.20 -0.37
N GLY A 493 -16.36 9.94 -0.47
CA GLY A 493 -15.97 9.01 -1.51
C GLY A 493 -16.07 7.55 -1.09
N THR A 494 -15.59 6.66 -1.94
CA THR A 494 -15.59 5.21 -1.69
C THR A 494 -14.18 4.66 -1.53
N LEU A 495 -14.05 3.57 -0.78
CA LEU A 495 -12.80 2.84 -0.62
C LEU A 495 -13.09 1.33 -0.66
N THR A 496 -12.13 0.58 -1.20
CA THR A 496 -12.21 -0.89 -1.25
C THR A 496 -11.29 -1.49 -0.19
N ASN A 497 -11.85 -2.28 0.73
CA ASN A 497 -11.08 -2.91 1.80
C ASN A 497 -10.31 -4.18 1.34
N LEU A 498 -9.58 -4.85 2.25
CA LEU A 498 -8.75 -6.03 1.92
C LEU A 498 -9.54 -7.24 1.42
N GLU A 499 -10.83 -7.34 1.71
CA GLU A 499 -11.70 -8.45 1.26
C GLU A 499 -12.44 -8.13 -0.05
N GLY A 500 -12.19 -6.95 -0.65
CA GLY A 500 -12.87 -6.50 -1.86
C GLY A 500 -14.28 -5.94 -1.62
N ARG A 501 -14.57 -5.52 -0.40
CA ARG A 501 -15.81 -4.82 -0.06
C ARG A 501 -15.63 -3.33 -0.22
N VAL A 502 -16.51 -2.71 -0.98
CA VAL A 502 -16.54 -1.26 -1.23
C VAL A 502 -17.39 -0.59 -0.17
N PHE A 503 -16.83 0.40 0.51
CA PHE A 503 -17.53 1.22 1.50
C PHE A 503 -17.65 2.66 1.04
N HIS A 504 -18.78 3.27 1.33
CA HIS A 504 -18.97 4.71 1.23
C HIS A 504 -18.53 5.39 2.53
N ARG A 505 -17.82 6.51 2.39
CA ARG A 505 -17.41 7.39 3.49
C ARG A 505 -17.92 8.79 3.20
N GLY A 506 -18.85 9.28 4.00
CA GLY A 506 -19.37 10.64 3.92
C GLY A 506 -18.41 11.66 4.55
N GLN A 507 -18.48 12.90 4.08
CA GLN A 507 -17.81 14.04 4.69
C GLN A 507 -18.34 14.28 6.11
N ALA A 508 -17.44 14.45 7.07
CA ALA A 508 -17.77 14.67 8.48
C ALA A 508 -17.29 16.03 9.01
N LEU A 509 -16.30 16.64 8.38
CA LEU A 509 -15.74 17.93 8.73
C LEU A 509 -15.53 18.76 7.47
N GLU A 510 -15.52 20.09 7.64
CA GLU A 510 -15.09 21.00 6.57
C GLU A 510 -13.55 21.05 6.49
N PRO A 511 -12.96 21.12 5.29
CA PRO A 511 -11.53 21.34 5.13
C PRO A 511 -11.07 22.65 5.81
N PRO A 512 -9.91 22.66 6.49
CA PRO A 512 -9.44 23.85 7.21
C PRO A 512 -8.85 24.90 6.26
N GLY A 513 -9.17 26.18 6.52
CA GLY A 513 -8.61 27.31 5.76
C GLY A 513 -8.98 27.27 4.28
N GLN A 514 -7.99 27.18 3.42
CA GLN A 514 -8.13 27.06 1.97
C GLN A 514 -7.87 25.62 1.48
N ALA A 515 -7.79 24.62 2.37
CA ALA A 515 -7.63 23.23 1.95
C ALA A 515 -8.79 22.81 1.04
N LYS A 516 -8.46 22.10 -0.02
CA LYS A 516 -9.40 21.77 -1.10
C LYS A 516 -9.55 20.26 -1.20
N LEU A 517 -10.76 19.81 -1.55
CA LEU A 517 -11.01 18.41 -1.85
C LEU A 517 -10.17 17.96 -3.06
N ASP A 518 -9.51 16.84 -2.98
CA ASP A 518 -8.54 16.39 -3.98
C ASP A 518 -9.15 16.33 -5.40
N TYR A 519 -10.41 15.90 -5.53
CA TYR A 519 -11.07 15.84 -6.84
C TYR A 519 -11.28 17.23 -7.45
N ARG A 520 -11.60 18.26 -6.63
CA ARG A 520 -11.77 19.64 -7.11
C ARG A 520 -10.46 20.20 -7.64
N PHE A 521 -9.34 19.97 -6.91
CA PHE A 521 -8.02 20.37 -7.37
C PHE A 521 -7.69 19.76 -8.74
N ILE A 522 -7.96 18.46 -8.93
CA ILE A 522 -7.68 17.77 -10.21
C ILE A 522 -8.50 18.36 -11.35
N CYS A 523 -9.80 18.61 -11.14
CA CYS A 523 -10.68 19.20 -12.15
C CYS A 523 -10.28 20.63 -12.52
N GLU A 524 -9.99 21.47 -11.52
CA GLU A 524 -9.57 22.85 -11.76
C GLU A 524 -8.20 22.92 -12.47
N LEU A 525 -7.26 22.05 -12.14
CA LEU A 525 -5.99 21.98 -12.85
C LEU A 525 -6.18 21.50 -14.29
N ALA A 526 -7.12 20.57 -14.54
CA ALA A 526 -7.47 20.15 -15.88
C ALA A 526 -8.10 21.29 -16.70
N GLU A 527 -8.89 22.17 -16.09
CA GLU A 527 -9.44 23.39 -16.71
C GLU A 527 -8.32 24.35 -17.13
N GLU A 528 -7.38 24.65 -16.24
CA GLU A 528 -6.23 25.54 -16.53
C GLU A 528 -5.30 24.95 -17.62
N LEU A 529 -5.27 23.63 -17.77
CA LEU A 529 -4.57 22.95 -18.86
C LEU A 529 -5.36 22.93 -20.20
N GLY A 530 -6.56 23.52 -20.24
CA GLY A 530 -7.42 23.55 -21.42
C GLY A 530 -8.11 22.21 -21.74
N ARG A 531 -8.29 21.35 -20.73
CA ARG A 531 -8.92 20.03 -20.84
C ARG A 531 -10.16 19.87 -19.94
N GLY A 532 -10.68 20.95 -19.38
CA GLY A 532 -11.81 20.96 -18.44
C GLY A 532 -13.06 20.28 -18.98
N GLN A 533 -13.31 20.30 -20.29
CA GLN A 533 -14.49 19.65 -20.89
C GLN A 533 -14.59 18.14 -20.60
N TYR A 534 -13.50 17.48 -20.25
CA TYR A 534 -13.47 16.05 -19.88
C TYR A 534 -13.63 15.82 -18.37
N PHE A 535 -13.69 16.89 -17.55
CA PHE A 535 -13.69 16.85 -16.08
C PHE A 535 -14.86 17.65 -15.47
N GLN A 536 -16.02 17.58 -16.12
CA GLN A 536 -17.24 18.29 -15.71
C GLN A 536 -18.00 17.47 -14.67
N TYR A 537 -17.68 17.65 -13.37
CA TYR A 537 -18.33 16.98 -12.26
C TYR A 537 -18.79 18.00 -11.21
N GLU A 538 -20.07 17.99 -10.85
CA GLU A 538 -20.61 18.83 -9.79
C GLU A 538 -20.26 18.26 -8.41
N THR A 539 -20.34 16.93 -8.28
CA THR A 539 -20.13 16.19 -7.04
C THR A 539 -19.09 15.08 -7.21
N ILE A 540 -18.60 14.54 -6.11
CA ILE A 540 -17.73 13.34 -6.13
C ILE A 540 -18.52 12.09 -6.56
N GLU A 541 -19.84 12.06 -6.35
CA GLU A 541 -20.70 10.98 -6.81
C GLU A 541 -20.80 10.93 -8.33
N ASP A 542 -20.74 12.08 -9.04
CA ASP A 542 -20.67 12.09 -10.51
C ASP A 542 -19.39 11.40 -11.01
N VAL A 543 -18.28 11.59 -10.30
CA VAL A 543 -17.04 10.87 -10.58
C VAL A 543 -17.21 9.37 -10.37
N PHE A 544 -17.89 8.96 -9.29
CA PHE A 544 -18.16 7.56 -9.04
C PHE A 544 -19.06 6.94 -10.12
N ASN A 545 -20.07 7.65 -10.58
CA ASN A 545 -20.97 7.19 -11.65
C ASN A 545 -20.19 6.96 -12.96
N GLU A 546 -19.27 7.86 -13.34
CA GLU A 546 -18.41 7.65 -14.50
C GLU A 546 -17.44 6.48 -14.28
N LEU A 547 -16.85 6.35 -13.10
CA LEU A 547 -16.00 5.22 -12.70
C LEU A 547 -16.75 3.89 -12.84
N ALA A 548 -17.98 3.82 -12.38
CA ALA A 548 -18.83 2.63 -12.49
C ALA A 548 -19.03 2.23 -13.95
N LEU A 549 -19.35 3.20 -14.83
CA LEU A 549 -19.46 2.98 -16.28
C LEU A 549 -18.13 2.53 -16.90
N ALA A 550 -17.03 3.16 -16.53
CA ALA A 550 -15.69 2.82 -17.04
C ALA A 550 -15.23 1.42 -16.59
N SER A 551 -15.70 0.94 -15.44
CA SER A 551 -15.40 -0.40 -14.94
C SER A 551 -16.31 -1.50 -15.49
N ALA A 552 -17.47 -1.15 -16.05
CA ALA A 552 -18.50 -2.09 -16.50
C ALA A 552 -17.99 -3.17 -17.46
N GLY A 553 -18.23 -4.45 -17.13
CA GLY A 553 -17.74 -5.60 -17.89
C GLY A 553 -16.23 -5.88 -17.70
N GLY A 554 -15.54 -5.14 -16.83
CA GLY A 554 -14.16 -5.44 -16.43
C GLY A 554 -14.10 -6.49 -15.31
N LYS A 555 -12.88 -6.87 -14.93
CA LYS A 555 -12.69 -7.81 -13.79
C LYS A 555 -13.20 -7.21 -12.48
N ALA A 556 -12.87 -5.96 -12.22
CA ALA A 556 -13.39 -5.18 -11.10
C ALA A 556 -14.61 -4.37 -11.58
N ASP A 557 -15.75 -5.05 -11.75
CA ASP A 557 -16.99 -4.46 -12.23
C ASP A 557 -17.77 -3.82 -11.08
N TYR A 558 -17.95 -2.50 -11.15
CA TYR A 558 -18.65 -1.67 -10.18
C TYR A 558 -20.01 -1.17 -10.71
N SER A 559 -20.42 -1.56 -11.93
CA SER A 559 -21.57 -0.97 -12.62
C SER A 559 -22.91 -1.14 -11.89
N GLY A 560 -23.03 -2.12 -11.00
CA GLY A 560 -24.19 -2.31 -10.13
C GLY A 560 -24.07 -1.64 -8.75
N ILE A 561 -22.98 -0.93 -8.46
CA ILE A 561 -22.74 -0.25 -7.18
C ILE A 561 -23.15 1.22 -7.30
N SER A 562 -23.80 1.77 -6.30
CA SER A 562 -24.12 3.19 -6.17
C SER A 562 -23.95 3.65 -4.73
N TYR A 563 -23.81 4.95 -4.48
CA TYR A 563 -23.70 5.51 -3.14
C TYR A 563 -24.91 5.13 -2.28
N ASP A 564 -26.11 5.20 -2.82
CA ASP A 564 -27.35 4.83 -2.10
C ASP A 564 -27.35 3.36 -1.69
N ARG A 565 -26.88 2.47 -2.58
CA ARG A 565 -26.73 1.05 -2.24
C ARG A 565 -25.68 0.83 -1.15
N LEU A 566 -24.52 1.47 -1.26
CA LEU A 566 -23.45 1.34 -0.27
C LEU A 566 -23.89 1.83 1.12
N LYS A 567 -24.66 2.93 1.18
CA LYS A 567 -25.25 3.45 2.43
C LYS A 567 -26.26 2.49 3.03
N ARG A 568 -27.18 1.94 2.22
CA ARG A 568 -28.22 1.03 2.66
C ARG A 568 -27.69 -0.34 3.07
N GLU A 569 -26.79 -0.92 2.26
CA GLU A 569 -26.29 -2.29 2.41
C GLU A 569 -25.00 -2.36 3.25
N LYS A 570 -24.51 -1.21 3.73
CA LYS A 570 -23.26 -1.08 4.52
C LYS A 570 -22.05 -1.72 3.81
N GLY A 571 -21.94 -1.49 2.50
CA GLY A 571 -20.87 -1.97 1.64
C GLY A 571 -21.24 -3.19 0.79
N LEU A 572 -20.61 -3.26 -0.39
CA LEU A 572 -20.85 -4.30 -1.41
C LEU A 572 -19.53 -4.89 -1.90
N PHE A 573 -19.53 -6.18 -2.19
CA PHE A 573 -18.39 -6.85 -2.81
C PHE A 573 -18.44 -6.74 -4.34
N TRP A 574 -17.33 -6.33 -4.93
CA TRP A 574 -17.17 -6.45 -6.37
C TRP A 574 -16.67 -7.87 -6.76
N PRO A 575 -16.89 -8.38 -7.99
CA PRO A 575 -17.71 -7.83 -9.07
C PRO A 575 -19.19 -7.69 -8.67
N CYS A 576 -19.81 -6.59 -9.13
CA CYS A 576 -21.24 -6.32 -8.94
C CYS A 576 -21.79 -5.71 -10.24
N PRO A 577 -22.14 -6.55 -11.26
CA PRO A 577 -22.38 -6.11 -12.64
C PRO A 577 -23.77 -5.53 -12.90
N SER A 578 -24.70 -5.59 -11.95
CA SER A 578 -26.01 -4.95 -12.09
C SER A 578 -26.56 -4.46 -10.74
N PRO A 579 -27.52 -3.51 -10.75
CA PRO A 579 -28.15 -3.02 -9.52
C PRO A 579 -28.83 -4.11 -8.67
N GLU A 580 -29.28 -5.21 -9.29
CA GLU A 580 -29.94 -6.34 -8.63
C GLU A 580 -28.92 -7.36 -8.08
N HIS A 581 -27.69 -7.31 -8.53
CA HIS A 581 -26.66 -8.26 -8.12
C HIS A 581 -26.23 -8.02 -6.66
N ALA A 582 -26.24 -9.07 -5.83
CA ALA A 582 -25.94 -8.98 -4.40
C ALA A 582 -24.45 -8.70 -4.08
N GLY A 583 -23.60 -8.55 -5.09
CA GLY A 583 -22.14 -8.56 -4.95
C GLY A 583 -21.59 -9.99 -4.90
N THR A 584 -20.25 -10.13 -4.90
CA THR A 584 -19.57 -11.43 -4.95
C THR A 584 -18.66 -11.60 -3.73
N PRO A 585 -19.18 -11.98 -2.56
CA PRO A 585 -18.35 -12.13 -1.36
C PRO A 585 -17.30 -13.23 -1.47
N LEU A 586 -17.66 -14.38 -2.05
CA LEU A 586 -16.77 -15.52 -2.26
C LEU A 586 -16.44 -15.66 -3.75
N LEU A 587 -15.15 -15.67 -4.08
CA LEU A 587 -14.68 -15.83 -5.46
C LEU A 587 -14.46 -17.31 -5.81
N PHE A 588 -14.59 -17.64 -7.08
CA PHE A 588 -14.19 -18.92 -7.68
C PHE A 588 -15.02 -20.13 -7.21
N GLU A 589 -16.27 -19.93 -6.81
CA GLU A 589 -17.17 -21.04 -6.46
C GLU A 589 -17.38 -21.98 -7.66
N GLU A 590 -17.68 -21.41 -8.84
CA GLU A 590 -17.96 -22.17 -10.06
C GLU A 590 -16.75 -22.27 -10.98
N ARG A 591 -16.08 -21.14 -11.27
CA ARG A 591 -14.98 -21.07 -12.25
C ARG A 591 -13.94 -20.00 -11.87
N PHE A 592 -12.73 -20.16 -12.40
CA PHE A 592 -11.69 -19.15 -12.34
C PHE A 592 -11.77 -18.19 -13.54
N HIS A 593 -11.14 -17.01 -13.43
CA HIS A 593 -11.25 -15.93 -14.43
C HIS A 593 -10.30 -16.08 -15.63
N HIS A 594 -9.83 -17.29 -15.90
CA HIS A 594 -9.17 -17.60 -17.17
C HIS A 594 -10.20 -17.99 -18.24
N PRO A 595 -9.87 -17.84 -19.55
CA PRO A 595 -10.81 -18.22 -20.63
C PRO A 595 -11.32 -19.66 -20.54
N ASN A 596 -10.47 -20.60 -20.15
CA ASN A 596 -10.84 -22.00 -19.94
C ASN A 596 -11.55 -22.29 -18.61
N GLY A 597 -11.76 -21.28 -17.77
CA GLY A 597 -12.39 -21.42 -16.45
C GLY A 597 -11.54 -22.14 -15.38
N LYS A 598 -10.27 -22.47 -15.67
CA LYS A 598 -9.39 -23.22 -14.76
C LYS A 598 -8.31 -22.33 -14.16
N ALA A 599 -7.90 -22.62 -12.92
CA ALA A 599 -6.71 -22.03 -12.29
C ALA A 599 -5.43 -22.62 -12.91
N ARG A 600 -4.32 -21.93 -12.70
CA ARG A 600 -3.00 -22.39 -13.15
C ARG A 600 -2.10 -22.71 -11.96
N LEU A 601 -1.49 -23.87 -11.97
CA LEU A 601 -0.42 -24.28 -11.08
C LEU A 601 0.92 -23.92 -11.73
N PHE A 602 1.93 -23.57 -10.92
CA PHE A 602 3.23 -23.13 -11.38
C PHE A 602 4.35 -23.92 -10.74
N GLY A 603 5.26 -24.48 -11.54
CA GLY A 603 6.54 -24.99 -11.07
C GLY A 603 7.48 -23.85 -10.73
N ILE A 604 7.88 -23.73 -9.45
CA ILE A 604 8.75 -22.64 -8.99
C ILE A 604 10.14 -23.17 -8.66
N THR A 605 11.15 -22.65 -9.35
CA THR A 605 12.56 -22.85 -9.02
C THR A 605 13.02 -21.73 -8.10
N PRO A 606 13.47 -22.03 -6.86
CA PRO A 606 13.98 -21.02 -5.93
C PRO A 606 15.13 -20.22 -6.51
N LYS A 607 15.13 -18.92 -6.28
CA LYS A 607 16.17 -17.97 -6.72
C LYS A 607 16.85 -17.33 -5.53
N MET A 608 18.08 -16.97 -5.72
CA MET A 608 18.83 -16.17 -4.73
C MET A 608 18.28 -14.74 -4.66
N PRO A 609 18.35 -14.07 -3.49
CA PRO A 609 18.05 -12.64 -3.38
C PRO A 609 18.99 -11.80 -4.26
N ALA A 610 18.58 -10.57 -4.57
CA ALA A 610 19.37 -9.67 -5.41
C ALA A 610 20.74 -9.33 -4.77
N GLU A 611 20.79 -9.25 -3.45
CA GLU A 611 22.02 -9.08 -2.67
C GLU A 611 22.17 -10.23 -1.66
N PRO A 612 22.82 -11.34 -2.05
CA PRO A 612 23.19 -12.37 -1.09
C PRO A 612 24.21 -11.83 -0.08
N ILE A 613 24.17 -12.39 1.13
CA ILE A 613 25.21 -12.11 2.15
C ILE A 613 26.56 -12.65 1.67
N ASP A 614 27.61 -11.94 2.06
CA ASP A 614 29.00 -12.29 1.78
C ASP A 614 29.91 -12.00 3.00
N THR A 615 31.23 -12.04 2.81
CA THR A 615 32.20 -11.77 3.88
C THR A 615 32.16 -10.33 4.38
N ASP A 616 31.87 -9.37 3.51
CA ASP A 616 31.85 -7.94 3.86
C ASP A 616 30.51 -7.52 4.45
N TYR A 617 29.41 -8.16 4.01
CA TYR A 617 28.05 -7.92 4.45
C TYR A 617 27.38 -9.22 4.92
N PRO A 618 27.78 -9.76 6.10
CA PRO A 618 27.44 -11.13 6.52
C PRO A 618 26.06 -11.28 7.18
N TYR A 619 25.26 -10.21 7.26
CA TYR A 619 23.95 -10.22 7.93
C TYR A 619 22.85 -9.76 6.98
N VAL A 620 21.64 -10.27 7.22
CA VAL A 620 20.43 -9.87 6.50
C VAL A 620 19.70 -8.78 7.27
N LEU A 621 19.56 -7.59 6.70
CA LEU A 621 18.64 -6.57 7.15
C LEU A 621 17.25 -6.87 6.57
N THR A 622 16.24 -6.97 7.43
CA THR A 622 14.84 -7.01 7.06
C THR A 622 14.08 -5.83 7.66
N THR A 623 13.13 -5.28 6.92
CA THR A 623 12.34 -4.13 7.37
C THR A 623 10.91 -4.51 7.69
N GLY A 624 10.21 -3.69 8.46
CA GLY A 624 8.82 -3.97 8.78
C GLY A 624 8.10 -2.83 9.48
N ARG A 625 6.90 -3.13 9.95
CA ARG A 625 6.05 -2.21 10.72
C ARG A 625 6.13 -2.50 12.20
N ILE A 626 5.78 -1.48 12.99
CA ILE A 626 5.52 -1.58 14.43
C ILE A 626 4.10 -1.08 14.74
N PRO A 627 3.51 -1.45 15.89
CA PRO A 627 2.09 -1.19 16.16
C PRO A 627 1.73 0.31 16.27
N ASN A 628 2.68 1.16 16.66
CA ASN A 628 2.43 2.57 16.97
C ASN A 628 2.43 3.48 15.72
N HIS A 629 3.06 3.06 14.62
CA HIS A 629 3.15 3.86 13.41
C HIS A 629 2.47 3.23 12.20
N TYR A 630 2.16 4.08 11.22
CA TYR A 630 1.53 3.71 9.96
C TYR A 630 2.33 4.25 8.77
N LEU A 631 2.75 3.36 7.86
CA LEU A 631 3.52 3.67 6.64
C LEU A 631 4.71 4.62 6.92
N SER A 632 4.79 5.77 6.24
CA SER A 632 5.88 6.76 6.44
C SER A 632 5.86 7.45 7.81
N GLY A 633 4.84 7.18 8.63
CA GLY A 633 4.69 7.81 9.95
C GLY A 633 4.21 9.28 9.89
N ALA A 634 4.01 9.87 8.72
CA ALA A 634 3.68 11.29 8.58
C ALA A 634 2.49 11.74 9.46
N GLN A 635 1.46 10.92 9.57
CA GLN A 635 0.30 11.17 10.43
C GLN A 635 0.55 10.70 11.88
N THR A 636 1.01 9.47 12.07
CA THR A 636 1.11 8.87 13.41
C THR A 636 2.27 9.40 14.26
N ARG A 637 3.32 9.96 13.66
CA ARG A 637 4.37 10.69 14.39
C ARG A 637 3.86 12.03 14.96
N ARG A 638 2.75 12.56 14.42
CA ARG A 638 2.04 13.74 14.92
C ARG A 638 0.98 13.43 15.97
N THR A 639 0.73 12.17 16.25
CA THR A 639 -0.09 11.71 17.37
C THR A 639 0.79 11.53 18.59
N GLU A 640 0.74 12.44 19.57
CA GLU A 640 1.66 12.46 20.72
C GLU A 640 1.71 11.13 21.46
N GLY A 641 0.54 10.54 21.76
CA GLY A 641 0.44 9.28 22.49
C GLY A 641 1.04 8.07 21.74
N LEU A 642 1.05 8.09 20.40
CA LEU A 642 1.70 7.05 19.59
C LEU A 642 3.20 7.32 19.44
N ASN A 643 3.59 8.56 19.15
CA ASN A 643 4.97 8.95 18.94
C ASN A 643 5.82 8.76 20.22
N ARG A 644 5.29 9.09 21.41
CA ARG A 644 5.97 8.88 22.69
C ARG A 644 6.31 7.41 22.95
N LYS A 645 5.50 6.46 22.45
CA LYS A 645 5.76 5.02 22.59
C LYS A 645 6.85 4.51 21.66
N SER A 646 7.08 5.19 20.55
CA SER A 646 8.08 4.80 19.54
C SER A 646 8.60 6.05 18.83
N PRO A 647 9.45 6.86 19.50
CA PRO A 647 9.90 8.14 18.95
C PRO A 647 10.95 7.99 17.83
N GLU A 648 11.66 6.86 17.80
CA GLU A 648 12.73 6.56 16.87
C GLU A 648 12.75 5.08 16.47
N PRO A 649 13.41 4.70 15.38
CA PRO A 649 13.58 3.31 14.99
C PRO A 649 14.56 2.61 15.93
N VAL A 650 14.18 1.41 16.39
CA VAL A 650 15.05 0.54 17.21
C VAL A 650 15.36 -0.72 16.41
N ALA A 651 16.63 -1.02 16.22
CA ALA A 651 17.08 -2.24 15.56
C ALA A 651 16.96 -3.43 16.51
N GLU A 652 16.34 -4.53 16.08
CA GLU A 652 16.30 -5.80 16.82
C GLU A 652 17.40 -6.72 16.31
N ILE A 653 18.23 -7.25 17.24
CA ILE A 653 19.29 -8.22 16.96
C ILE A 653 19.25 -9.39 17.96
N HIS A 654 19.79 -10.54 17.52
CA HIS A 654 19.87 -11.72 18.37
C HIS A 654 21.01 -11.60 19.40
N PRO A 655 20.90 -12.18 20.63
CA PRO A 655 21.97 -12.19 21.63
C PRO A 655 23.31 -12.74 21.11
N TRP A 656 23.30 -13.72 20.22
CA TRP A 656 24.48 -14.25 19.56
C TRP A 656 25.23 -13.16 18.79
N LEU A 657 24.51 -12.31 18.03
CA LEU A 657 25.14 -11.20 17.28
C LEU A 657 25.65 -10.12 18.25
N ALA A 658 24.86 -9.78 19.27
CA ALA A 658 25.26 -8.83 20.30
C ALA A 658 26.58 -9.25 20.97
N GLY A 659 26.70 -10.53 21.37
CA GLY A 659 27.93 -11.10 21.93
C GLY A 659 29.10 -11.06 20.94
N LYS A 660 28.84 -11.39 19.66
CA LYS A 660 29.88 -11.40 18.61
C LYS A 660 30.51 -10.02 18.35
N ILE A 661 29.71 -8.94 18.42
CA ILE A 661 30.19 -7.56 18.25
C ILE A 661 30.60 -6.89 19.56
N GLY A 662 30.53 -7.61 20.69
CA GLY A 662 30.88 -7.10 22.02
C GLY A 662 29.98 -5.96 22.51
N LEU A 663 28.67 -6.01 22.21
CA LEU A 663 27.73 -4.96 22.56
C LEU A 663 27.56 -4.83 24.08
N GLY A 664 27.74 -3.63 24.60
CA GLY A 664 27.51 -3.28 26.02
C GLY A 664 26.19 -2.58 26.26
N VAL A 665 25.87 -2.34 27.52
CA VAL A 665 24.68 -1.58 27.91
C VAL A 665 24.82 -0.12 27.47
N GLY A 666 23.78 0.41 26.78
CA GLY A 666 23.78 1.79 26.28
C GLY A 666 24.44 1.99 24.91
N ASP A 667 25.11 0.98 24.38
CA ASP A 667 25.69 1.05 23.03
C ASP A 667 24.59 1.10 21.96
N LYS A 668 24.99 1.66 20.81
CA LYS A 668 24.21 1.63 19.56
C LYS A 668 24.86 0.70 18.56
N ILE A 669 24.21 0.43 17.45
CA ILE A 669 24.81 -0.27 16.33
C ILE A 669 24.81 0.60 15.07
N ARG A 670 25.89 0.44 14.31
CA ARG A 670 26.01 0.95 12.94
C ARG A 670 25.65 -0.18 11.99
N LEU A 671 24.71 0.10 11.10
CA LEU A 671 24.38 -0.76 9.96
C LEU A 671 24.92 -0.12 8.69
N THR A 672 25.75 -0.84 7.97
CA THR A 672 26.30 -0.40 6.69
C THR A 672 25.89 -1.36 5.59
N SER A 673 25.26 -0.84 4.54
CA SER A 673 24.99 -1.56 3.29
C SER A 673 25.91 -1.04 2.18
N ARG A 674 25.78 -1.58 0.97
CA ARG A 674 26.50 -1.08 -0.21
C ARG A 674 26.10 0.35 -0.63
N ARG A 675 25.06 0.93 -0.01
CA ARG A 675 24.48 2.25 -0.35
C ARG A 675 24.74 3.34 0.66
N ASP A 676 24.63 3.01 1.95
CA ASP A 676 24.75 4.00 3.02
C ASP A 676 25.08 3.33 4.36
N SER A 677 25.33 4.15 5.39
CA SER A 677 25.62 3.72 6.75
C SER A 677 24.82 4.55 7.76
N LEU A 678 24.12 3.89 8.69
CA LEU A 678 23.25 4.52 9.67
C LEU A 678 23.46 3.94 11.07
N VAL A 679 23.22 4.76 12.10
CA VAL A 679 23.31 4.36 13.50
C VAL A 679 21.93 4.26 14.12
N PHE A 680 21.64 3.14 14.80
CA PHE A 680 20.37 2.87 15.43
C PHE A 680 20.53 2.51 16.91
N GLN A 681 19.53 2.88 17.71
CA GLN A 681 19.30 2.24 19.00
C GLN A 681 19.10 0.73 18.79
N VAL A 682 19.48 -0.08 19.78
CA VAL A 682 19.44 -1.52 19.65
C VAL A 682 18.62 -2.17 20.77
N LYS A 683 17.85 -3.18 20.37
CA LYS A 683 17.15 -4.10 21.26
C LYS A 683 17.65 -5.51 21.02
N VAL A 684 18.26 -6.10 22.02
CA VAL A 684 18.71 -7.49 21.98
C VAL A 684 17.53 -8.41 22.34
N THR A 685 17.24 -9.39 21.49
CA THR A 685 16.10 -10.29 21.65
C THR A 685 16.32 -11.65 20.98
N GLU A 686 15.94 -12.73 21.63
CA GLU A 686 15.89 -14.08 21.05
C GLU A 686 14.76 -14.24 20.00
N GLY A 687 13.90 -13.22 19.88
CA GLY A 687 12.78 -13.21 18.97
C GLY A 687 13.13 -13.04 17.49
N ILE A 688 14.40 -13.05 17.11
CA ILE A 688 14.86 -12.92 15.73
C ILE A 688 15.95 -13.97 15.42
N GLN A 689 16.17 -14.30 14.16
CA GLN A 689 17.24 -15.21 13.73
C GLN A 689 18.65 -14.62 13.99
N PRO A 690 19.66 -15.44 14.32
CA PRO A 690 21.01 -14.97 14.70
C PRO A 690 21.71 -14.07 13.67
N ARG A 691 21.46 -14.30 12.37
CA ARG A 691 22.06 -13.52 11.27
C ARG A 691 21.12 -12.50 10.67
N THR A 692 19.98 -12.23 11.30
CA THR A 692 18.99 -11.26 10.80
C THR A 692 18.92 -10.06 11.74
N VAL A 693 18.86 -8.87 11.15
CA VAL A 693 18.60 -7.60 11.84
C VAL A 693 17.27 -7.08 11.35
N PHE A 694 16.40 -6.64 12.25
CA PHE A 694 15.13 -6.00 11.91
C PHE A 694 15.16 -4.51 12.25
N VAL A 695 14.74 -3.65 11.33
CA VAL A 695 14.58 -2.21 11.58
C VAL A 695 13.24 -1.73 11.02
N PRO A 696 12.40 -1.02 11.81
CA PRO A 696 11.15 -0.46 11.30
C PRO A 696 11.38 0.75 10.40
N PHE A 697 10.50 0.94 9.38
CA PHE A 697 10.72 1.90 8.27
C PHE A 697 9.91 3.22 8.38
N HIS A 698 9.39 3.59 9.54
CA HIS A 698 8.43 4.70 9.65
C HIS A 698 9.06 6.10 9.73
N TRP A 699 10.34 6.27 9.51
CA TRP A 699 11.09 7.52 9.67
C TRP A 699 11.88 7.88 8.42
N GLY A 700 12.10 9.18 8.23
CA GLY A 700 12.93 9.75 7.18
C GLY A 700 14.27 10.29 7.68
N GLY A 701 15.07 10.86 6.78
CA GLY A 701 16.37 11.45 7.07
C GLY A 701 17.38 10.43 7.61
N GLU A 702 18.10 10.80 8.69
CA GLU A 702 19.11 9.93 9.31
C GLU A 702 18.51 8.71 10.04
N MET A 703 17.21 8.66 10.19
CA MET A 703 16.49 7.52 10.77
C MET A 703 15.84 6.61 9.71
N SER A 704 16.05 6.91 8.41
CA SER A 704 15.43 6.15 7.32
C SER A 704 16.20 4.88 7.00
N VAL A 705 15.70 3.74 7.46
CA VAL A 705 16.29 2.43 7.08
C VAL A 705 16.29 2.19 5.57
N ASN A 706 15.40 2.85 4.81
CA ASN A 706 15.34 2.74 3.36
C ASN A 706 16.53 3.38 2.63
N ARG A 707 17.41 4.11 3.30
CA ARG A 707 18.72 4.48 2.78
C ARG A 707 19.63 3.27 2.59
N LEU A 708 19.39 2.21 3.37
CA LEU A 708 20.17 0.97 3.33
C LEU A 708 19.60 -0.09 2.37
N THR A 709 18.29 -0.05 2.06
CA THR A 709 17.62 -1.11 1.32
C THR A 709 18.00 -1.13 -0.17
N VAL A 710 18.08 -2.34 -0.74
CA VAL A 710 18.36 -2.55 -2.17
C VAL A 710 17.18 -2.13 -3.03
N ASP A 711 17.48 -1.59 -4.20
CA ASP A 711 16.49 -1.10 -5.16
C ASP A 711 16.24 -2.09 -6.34
N ALA A 712 16.54 -3.36 -6.11
CA ALA A 712 16.16 -4.44 -7.02
C ALA A 712 14.65 -4.63 -7.02
N LEU A 713 14.09 -4.95 -8.17
CA LEU A 713 12.66 -5.09 -8.39
C LEU A 713 12.33 -6.52 -8.82
N ASP A 714 11.23 -7.06 -8.29
CA ASP A 714 10.62 -8.28 -8.84
C ASP A 714 10.38 -8.10 -10.35
N PRO A 715 10.82 -9.03 -11.21
CA PRO A 715 10.78 -8.85 -12.66
C PRO A 715 9.36 -8.76 -13.23
N THR A 716 8.37 -9.33 -12.53
CA THR A 716 6.98 -9.35 -12.98
C THR A 716 6.16 -8.20 -12.37
N SER A 717 6.17 -8.09 -11.06
CA SER A 717 5.35 -7.11 -10.33
C SER A 717 5.99 -5.73 -10.22
N ARG A 718 7.30 -5.65 -10.42
CA ARG A 718 8.14 -4.47 -10.18
C ARG A 718 8.12 -4.00 -8.72
N MET A 719 7.80 -4.91 -7.78
CA MET A 719 7.87 -4.65 -6.34
C MET A 719 9.33 -4.61 -5.88
N PRO A 720 9.76 -3.60 -5.07
CA PRO A 720 11.11 -3.56 -4.52
C PRO A 720 11.38 -4.63 -3.45
N GLU A 721 12.63 -5.06 -3.36
CA GLU A 721 13.11 -6.01 -2.35
C GLU A 721 13.45 -5.31 -1.02
N PHE A 722 12.43 -5.11 -0.17
CA PHE A 722 12.61 -4.49 1.15
C PHE A 722 12.99 -5.47 2.27
N LYS A 723 12.88 -6.77 2.02
CA LYS A 723 12.98 -7.79 3.08
C LYS A 723 14.34 -8.45 3.16
N ILE A 724 15.16 -8.26 2.14
CA ILE A 724 16.50 -8.84 2.09
C ILE A 724 17.47 -7.77 1.60
N CYS A 725 18.38 -7.38 2.48
CA CYS A 725 19.46 -6.48 2.16
C CYS A 725 20.70 -6.92 2.95
N ALA A 726 21.82 -7.13 2.29
CA ALA A 726 23.06 -7.51 2.95
C ALA A 726 23.68 -6.32 3.69
N VAL A 727 24.03 -6.51 4.96
CA VAL A 727 24.59 -5.45 5.80
C VAL A 727 25.76 -5.94 6.66
N GLN A 728 26.68 -5.00 6.95
CA GLN A 728 27.64 -5.08 8.05
C GLN A 728 26.99 -4.52 9.32
N VAL A 729 27.37 -5.07 10.46
CA VAL A 729 26.92 -4.62 11.80
C VAL A 729 28.11 -4.35 12.69
N GLU A 730 28.21 -3.14 13.20
CA GLU A 730 29.29 -2.71 14.08
C GLU A 730 28.75 -2.06 15.36
N ARG A 731 29.47 -2.23 16.45
CA ARG A 731 29.20 -1.53 17.71
C ARG A 731 29.57 -0.06 17.58
N VAL A 732 28.75 0.81 18.13
CA VAL A 732 29.03 2.24 18.34
C VAL A 732 28.86 2.52 19.82
N HIS A 733 29.93 3.01 20.45
CA HIS A 733 29.87 3.39 21.87
C HIS A 733 28.86 4.50 22.07
N GLY A 734 28.06 4.39 23.14
CA GLY A 734 27.01 5.36 23.49
C GLY A 734 27.55 6.65 24.09
#